data_ec3c3543cb7a481d55309e25c62bcaff
#
_entry.id   ec3c3543cb7a481d55309e25c62bcaff
#
_cell.length_a   1.000
_cell.length_b   1.000
_cell.length_c   1.000
_cell.angle_alpha   90.00
_cell.angle_beta   90.00
_cell.angle_gamma   90.00
#
_symmetry.space_group_name_H-M   'P 1'
#
loop_
_entity.id
_entity.type
_entity.pdbx_description
1 polymer ?
#
loop_
_entity_poly.entity_id
_entity_poly.type
_entity_poly.pdbx_seq_one_letter_code
_entity_poly.pdbx_strand_id
1 'polypeptide(L)'
;MQVIRWPFIGLMLLAVSAILATAAKAEATSAGNAAYQSYCAECHHASLVGGAHGTALISEPFRTRWGSGGVPPLATFIRSMMSMNLPAGAPPSVVNSIAAFVLRSNGIAVSEPKPDENTWQGAAGIMEAAQRAGGWVNRETPPVSPVTDAMLQNPPAADWLHWRGTEDGQGFSPLSSINTHSVGRLRLAWALTMKDGSNQPTPLIHDGVMYLTHPGNVVQAIDAASGSLLWEYAYPHPEDSRTLGGPTRNIALYQDKVFLATYDAAIVALEARTGKLLWRAVQADYHQGYTHTAGPFIAGGVVVSGINGCERYKKSGCFITGHDPSTGKELWRTSTIALPGDPNDASWAGQPVELRGGGDNWIAGSYDSKLNLYYFGTAQAKPWVAASRGMTAADAALYTNSTLALDPRTGKLQWHFQHVPGETLDMETGFERVLVDIGPDKFVLTVGKDGLLWKLDRQNGKFVAVAETLYQNIFKSIDHSTGRVAYRDDIMKAGVDDKVSVCPSIYGGHNWQASAYDPASHLLVLPLHQLCVDMTGRAVERKAGAGGFGGESTIHPMPGTDGMLGRLSAIDVATLKPRWSHTQRAMFMTSALTTGGGLAFIGDLDRYFKAFDVKTGKVVWQTRLGSAPHGYPVTYAAGGKQYIAVATGMGVFKLMTAQQSPDIYQPNGGNMLYVFELAE
;
A
#
# COMPACT_ATOMS: atom_id res chain seq x y z
N MET A 1 -12.82 -86.48 -0.50
CA MET A 1 -13.27 -85.10 -0.44
C MET A 1 -12.13 -84.22 0.08
N GLN A 2 -11.35 -83.64 -0.82
CA GLN A 2 -10.22 -82.71 -0.50
C GLN A 2 -10.69 -81.27 -0.72
N VAL A 3 -10.58 -80.47 0.32
CA VAL A 3 -10.89 -79.05 0.32
C VAL A 3 -9.65 -78.27 -0.20
N ILE A 4 -9.75 -77.66 -1.37
CA ILE A 4 -8.73 -76.82 -1.94
C ILE A 4 -8.90 -75.41 -1.32
N ARG A 5 -7.90 -74.95 -0.55
CA ARG A 5 -7.80 -73.58 -0.04
C ARG A 5 -7.17 -72.70 -1.10
N TRP A 6 -7.77 -71.56 -1.41
CA TRP A 6 -7.28 -70.51 -2.29
C TRP A 6 -6.55 -69.45 -1.48
N PRO A 7 -5.23 -69.20 -1.74
CA PRO A 7 -4.49 -68.10 -1.08
C PRO A 7 -4.29 -66.86 -1.98
N PHE A 8 -5.03 -66.71 -3.10
CA PHE A 8 -4.70 -65.64 -4.06
C PHE A 8 -5.52 -64.34 -3.92
N ILE A 9 -6.58 -64.29 -3.16
CA ILE A 9 -7.44 -63.08 -3.05
C ILE A 9 -6.84 -62.02 -2.14
N GLY A 10 -6.04 -62.37 -1.13
CA GLY A 10 -5.42 -61.40 -0.20
C GLY A 10 -4.32 -60.56 -0.80
N LEU A 11 -3.53 -61.08 -1.76
CA LEU A 11 -2.45 -60.34 -2.39
C LEU A 11 -2.92 -59.29 -3.42
N MET A 12 -4.03 -59.56 -4.09
CA MET A 12 -4.58 -58.65 -5.09
C MET A 12 -5.24 -57.41 -4.46
N LEU A 13 -5.88 -57.56 -3.31
CA LEU A 13 -6.46 -56.47 -2.53
C LEU A 13 -5.39 -55.53 -1.92
N LEU A 14 -4.25 -56.07 -1.48
CA LEU A 14 -3.14 -55.30 -0.97
C LEU A 14 -2.40 -54.52 -2.08
N ALA A 15 -2.26 -55.13 -3.27
CA ALA A 15 -1.65 -54.46 -4.42
C ALA A 15 -2.53 -53.31 -4.99
N VAL A 16 -3.85 -53.53 -5.05
CA VAL A 16 -4.80 -52.47 -5.49
C VAL A 16 -4.85 -51.33 -4.49
N SER A 17 -4.83 -51.61 -3.18
CA SER A 17 -4.79 -50.57 -2.14
C SER A 17 -3.47 -49.77 -2.16
N ALA A 18 -2.33 -50.42 -2.46
CA ALA A 18 -1.05 -49.76 -2.59
C ALA A 18 -0.97 -48.88 -3.85
N ILE A 19 -1.54 -49.31 -4.96
CA ILE A 19 -1.60 -48.55 -6.23
C ILE A 19 -2.54 -47.35 -6.08
N LEU A 20 -3.70 -47.52 -5.43
CA LEU A 20 -4.63 -46.43 -5.13
C LEU A 20 -3.99 -45.39 -4.17
N ALA A 21 -3.24 -45.83 -3.18
CA ALA A 21 -2.55 -44.94 -2.24
C ALA A 21 -1.40 -44.16 -2.90
N THR A 22 -0.68 -44.80 -3.86
CA THR A 22 0.37 -44.12 -4.62
C THR A 22 -0.19 -43.13 -5.67
N ALA A 23 -1.32 -43.46 -6.31
CA ALA A 23 -2.01 -42.57 -7.21
C ALA A 23 -2.60 -41.35 -6.47
N ALA A 24 -3.23 -41.55 -5.32
CA ALA A 24 -3.74 -40.50 -4.47
C ALA A 24 -2.60 -39.59 -3.95
N LYS A 25 -1.43 -40.16 -3.62
CA LYS A 25 -0.23 -39.38 -3.26
C LYS A 25 0.34 -38.52 -4.41
N ALA A 26 0.37 -39.06 -5.63
CA ALA A 26 0.82 -38.34 -6.82
C ALA A 26 -0.18 -37.22 -7.17
N GLU A 27 -1.46 -37.44 -7.01
CA GLU A 27 -2.52 -36.49 -7.31
C GLU A 27 -2.54 -35.33 -6.28
N ALA A 28 -2.39 -35.63 -4.98
CA ALA A 28 -2.28 -34.62 -3.94
C ALA A 28 -0.99 -33.76 -4.08
N THR A 29 0.10 -34.35 -4.58
CA THR A 29 1.35 -33.62 -4.84
C THR A 29 1.21 -32.72 -6.08
N SER A 30 0.44 -33.15 -7.09
CA SER A 30 0.14 -32.35 -8.27
C SER A 30 -0.81 -31.19 -7.95
N ALA A 31 -1.80 -31.41 -7.11
CA ALA A 31 -2.75 -30.38 -6.67
C ALA A 31 -2.05 -29.28 -5.82
N GLY A 32 -1.17 -29.67 -4.90
CA GLY A 32 -0.40 -28.73 -4.10
C GLY A 32 0.58 -27.90 -4.93
N ASN A 33 1.24 -28.52 -5.92
CA ASN A 33 2.10 -27.81 -6.86
C ASN A 33 1.27 -26.87 -7.76
N ALA A 34 0.17 -27.32 -8.32
CA ALA A 34 -0.70 -26.49 -9.15
C ALA A 34 -1.23 -25.27 -8.38
N ALA A 35 -1.66 -25.46 -7.15
CA ALA A 35 -2.08 -24.37 -6.28
C ALA A 35 -0.92 -23.44 -5.93
N TYR A 36 0.27 -23.95 -5.65
CA TYR A 36 1.46 -23.15 -5.43
C TYR A 36 1.81 -22.28 -6.65
N GLN A 37 1.85 -22.87 -7.85
CA GLN A 37 2.11 -22.12 -9.09
C GLN A 37 1.07 -21.02 -9.33
N SER A 38 -0.19 -21.28 -8.97
CA SER A 38 -1.27 -20.32 -9.17
C SER A 38 -1.28 -19.17 -8.16
N TYR A 39 -0.85 -19.40 -6.92
CA TYR A 39 -1.06 -18.45 -5.83
C TYR A 39 0.21 -17.93 -5.16
N CYS A 40 1.33 -18.62 -5.31
CA CYS A 40 2.55 -18.33 -4.55
C CYS A 40 3.78 -18.05 -5.42
N ALA A 41 3.84 -18.64 -6.61
CA ALA A 41 5.02 -18.61 -7.46
C ALA A 41 5.38 -17.21 -7.97
N GLU A 42 4.42 -16.32 -8.10
CA GLU A 42 4.66 -14.93 -8.54
C GLU A 42 5.59 -14.18 -7.56
N CYS A 43 5.43 -14.41 -6.26
CA CYS A 43 6.27 -13.78 -5.22
C CYS A 43 7.47 -14.64 -4.84
N HIS A 44 7.29 -15.98 -4.76
CA HIS A 44 8.29 -16.91 -4.22
C HIS A 44 9.05 -17.68 -5.29
N HIS A 45 8.86 -17.39 -6.58
CA HIS A 45 9.37 -18.08 -7.76
C HIS A 45 8.83 -19.51 -7.94
N ALA A 46 8.67 -19.95 -9.18
CA ALA A 46 8.13 -21.28 -9.52
C ALA A 46 8.92 -22.45 -8.91
N SER A 47 10.22 -22.26 -8.70
CA SER A 47 11.14 -23.24 -8.08
C SER A 47 11.38 -23.02 -6.58
N LEU A 48 10.60 -22.20 -5.90
CA LEU A 48 10.65 -21.90 -4.46
C LEU A 48 11.95 -21.22 -3.98
N VAL A 49 12.79 -20.72 -4.88
CA VAL A 49 14.09 -20.11 -4.52
C VAL A 49 14.00 -18.67 -4.04
N GLY A 50 12.78 -18.11 -4.02
CA GLY A 50 12.52 -16.72 -3.69
C GLY A 50 12.38 -15.84 -4.94
N GLY A 51 11.80 -14.68 -4.75
CA GLY A 51 11.56 -13.69 -5.79
C GLY A 51 11.62 -12.26 -5.25
N ALA A 52 11.13 -11.31 -6.03
CA ALA A 52 11.18 -9.89 -5.69
C ALA A 52 10.47 -9.52 -4.37
N HIS A 53 9.40 -10.25 -4.04
CA HIS A 53 8.56 -9.97 -2.87
C HIS A 53 8.39 -11.16 -1.92
N GLY A 54 8.96 -12.32 -2.26
CA GLY A 54 8.87 -13.52 -1.47
C GLY A 54 10.23 -14.14 -1.20
N THR A 55 10.46 -14.52 0.05
CA THR A 55 11.68 -15.22 0.45
C THR A 55 11.76 -16.60 -0.15
N ALA A 56 12.99 -17.14 -0.24
CA ALA A 56 13.20 -18.53 -0.60
C ALA A 56 12.46 -19.48 0.35
N LEU A 57 11.63 -20.33 -0.22
CA LEU A 57 10.90 -21.37 0.51
C LEU A 57 11.64 -22.72 0.51
N ILE A 58 12.77 -22.82 -0.22
CA ILE A 58 13.75 -23.90 -0.12
C ILE A 58 15.05 -23.29 0.46
N SER A 59 15.23 -23.39 1.76
CA SER A 59 16.40 -22.81 2.42
C SER A 59 16.60 -23.44 3.82
N GLU A 60 17.82 -23.33 4.36
CA GLU A 60 18.11 -23.78 5.72
C GLU A 60 17.30 -22.99 6.79
N PRO A 61 17.16 -21.65 6.71
CA PRO A 61 16.29 -20.93 7.63
C PRO A 61 14.82 -21.37 7.55
N PHE A 62 14.32 -21.72 6.36
CA PHE A 62 12.96 -22.25 6.22
C PHE A 62 12.81 -23.61 6.91
N ARG A 63 13.77 -24.54 6.68
CA ARG A 63 13.75 -25.86 7.32
C ARG A 63 13.86 -25.78 8.84
N THR A 64 14.72 -24.91 9.34
CA THR A 64 14.86 -24.67 10.80
C THR A 64 13.55 -24.18 11.41
N ARG A 65 12.86 -23.27 10.74
CA ARG A 65 11.62 -22.67 11.25
C ARG A 65 10.42 -23.61 11.19
N TRP A 66 10.29 -24.37 10.10
CA TRP A 66 9.06 -25.13 9.80
C TRP A 66 9.23 -26.65 9.82
N GLY A 67 10.47 -27.16 9.90
CA GLY A 67 10.75 -28.57 9.73
C GLY A 67 10.15 -29.50 10.80
N SER A 68 9.97 -29.01 12.02
CA SER A 68 9.40 -29.80 13.14
C SER A 68 7.87 -29.64 13.30
N GLY A 69 7.26 -28.63 12.66
CA GLY A 69 5.86 -28.28 12.90
C GLY A 69 4.84 -28.98 12.01
N GLY A 70 5.28 -29.55 10.88
CA GLY A 70 4.38 -30.18 9.90
C GLY A 70 3.45 -29.20 9.17
N VAL A 71 2.37 -29.75 8.56
CA VAL A 71 1.43 -28.97 7.73
C VAL A 71 0.64 -27.91 8.51
N PRO A 72 0.07 -28.17 9.70
CA PRO A 72 -0.86 -27.24 10.32
C PRO A 72 -0.24 -25.84 10.66
N PRO A 73 0.96 -25.74 11.28
CA PRO A 73 1.55 -24.45 11.55
C PRO A 73 1.87 -23.63 10.30
N LEU A 74 2.40 -24.28 9.24
CA LEU A 74 2.71 -23.62 7.99
C LEU A 74 1.41 -23.22 7.25
N ALA A 75 0.39 -24.05 7.25
CA ALA A 75 -0.91 -23.74 6.66
C ALA A 75 -1.60 -22.58 7.39
N THR A 76 -1.50 -22.52 8.72
CA THR A 76 -2.01 -21.39 9.51
C THR A 76 -1.25 -20.10 9.15
N PHE A 77 0.07 -20.18 9.04
CA PHE A 77 0.90 -19.04 8.61
C PHE A 77 0.54 -18.58 7.18
N ILE A 78 0.42 -19.50 6.22
CA ILE A 78 0.01 -19.19 4.85
C ILE A 78 -1.35 -18.48 4.86
N ARG A 79 -2.31 -18.97 5.62
CA ARG A 79 -3.65 -18.39 5.71
C ARG A 79 -3.66 -17.00 6.32
N SER A 80 -2.88 -16.78 7.37
CA SER A 80 -2.87 -15.51 8.10
C SER A 80 -1.98 -14.45 7.43
N MET A 81 -0.89 -14.87 6.77
CA MET A 81 0.14 -13.96 6.29
C MET A 81 0.23 -13.88 4.76
N MET A 82 -0.26 -14.91 4.05
CA MET A 82 -0.20 -15.03 2.59
C MET A 82 -1.60 -15.07 1.95
N SER A 83 -2.63 -14.67 2.68
CA SER A 83 -4.03 -14.64 2.21
C SER A 83 -4.25 -13.73 1.00
N MET A 84 -3.32 -12.85 0.71
CA MET A 84 -3.35 -11.88 -0.39
C MET A 84 -3.48 -12.51 -1.77
N ASN A 85 -2.83 -13.64 -1.99
CA ASN A 85 -2.81 -14.32 -3.27
C ASN A 85 -3.75 -15.53 -3.32
N LEU A 86 -4.35 -15.87 -2.18
CA LEU A 86 -5.37 -16.90 -2.11
C LEU A 86 -6.75 -16.32 -2.44
N PRO A 87 -7.62 -17.04 -3.16
CA PRO A 87 -9.00 -16.60 -3.33
C PRO A 87 -9.66 -16.32 -1.97
N ALA A 88 -10.50 -15.29 -1.90
CA ALA A 88 -11.30 -15.04 -0.71
C ALA A 88 -12.12 -16.31 -0.40
N GLY A 89 -11.94 -16.86 0.80
CA GLY A 89 -12.58 -18.11 1.18
C GLY A 89 -11.92 -19.38 0.63
N ALA A 90 -10.62 -19.34 0.23
CA ALA A 90 -9.90 -20.54 -0.21
C ALA A 90 -10.10 -21.69 0.79
N PRO A 91 -10.55 -22.88 0.32
CA PRO A 91 -10.80 -24.02 1.21
C PRO A 91 -9.54 -24.36 2.01
N PRO A 92 -9.67 -24.77 3.28
CA PRO A 92 -8.55 -25.26 4.07
C PRO A 92 -7.69 -26.31 3.37
N SER A 93 -8.31 -27.16 2.53
CA SER A 93 -7.64 -28.18 1.73
C SER A 93 -6.63 -27.60 0.73
N VAL A 94 -6.93 -26.48 0.10
CA VAL A 94 -6.01 -25.81 -0.83
C VAL A 94 -4.76 -25.32 -0.09
N VAL A 95 -4.94 -24.63 1.04
CA VAL A 95 -3.82 -24.11 1.85
C VAL A 95 -2.98 -25.24 2.44
N ASN A 96 -3.63 -26.29 2.93
CA ASN A 96 -2.95 -27.48 3.43
C ASN A 96 -2.15 -28.19 2.32
N SER A 97 -2.69 -28.25 1.10
CA SER A 97 -1.97 -28.83 -0.05
C SER A 97 -0.75 -28.00 -0.44
N ILE A 98 -0.84 -26.66 -0.43
CA ILE A 98 0.30 -25.77 -0.65
C ILE A 98 1.36 -25.98 0.44
N ALA A 99 0.96 -25.98 1.72
CA ALA A 99 1.88 -26.19 2.84
C ALA A 99 2.59 -27.55 2.75
N ALA A 100 1.84 -28.60 2.44
CA ALA A 100 2.40 -29.95 2.24
C ALA A 100 3.38 -30.00 1.06
N PHE A 101 3.05 -29.36 -0.05
CA PHE A 101 3.95 -29.27 -1.20
C PHE A 101 5.26 -28.56 -0.84
N VAL A 102 5.22 -27.39 -0.18
CA VAL A 102 6.41 -26.62 0.21
C VAL A 102 7.29 -27.42 1.20
N LEU A 103 6.68 -28.07 2.20
CA LEU A 103 7.41 -28.90 3.17
C LEU A 103 8.11 -30.10 2.50
N ARG A 104 7.41 -30.80 1.60
CA ARG A 104 8.00 -31.93 0.84
C ARG A 104 9.12 -31.46 -0.08
N SER A 105 9.00 -30.30 -0.70
CA SER A 105 10.07 -29.69 -1.51
C SER A 105 11.33 -29.39 -0.70
N ASN A 106 11.20 -29.27 0.63
CA ASN A 106 12.33 -29.16 1.56
C ASN A 106 12.80 -30.50 2.12
N GLY A 107 12.29 -31.63 1.63
CA GLY A 107 12.64 -32.96 2.14
C GLY A 107 12.00 -33.31 3.50
N ILE A 108 11.01 -32.52 3.95
CA ILE A 108 10.31 -32.76 5.22
C ILE A 108 9.16 -33.73 4.96
N ALA A 109 9.20 -34.87 5.64
CA ALA A 109 8.13 -35.84 5.58
C ALA A 109 6.87 -35.28 6.29
N VAL A 110 5.78 -35.18 5.56
CA VAL A 110 4.48 -34.74 6.10
C VAL A 110 3.44 -35.85 5.90
N SER A 111 2.67 -36.14 6.95
CA SER A 111 1.50 -36.99 6.86
C SER A 111 0.44 -36.28 6.02
N GLU A 112 -0.30 -37.08 5.22
CA GLU A 112 -1.44 -36.53 4.44
C GLU A 112 -2.41 -35.83 5.39
N PRO A 113 -2.85 -34.60 5.12
CA PRO A 113 -3.98 -34.03 5.81
C PRO A 113 -5.21 -34.91 5.48
N LYS A 114 -5.85 -35.45 6.49
CA LYS A 114 -7.09 -36.19 6.28
C LYS A 114 -8.11 -35.26 5.65
N PRO A 115 -8.85 -35.68 4.60
CA PRO A 115 -9.93 -34.89 4.02
C PRO A 115 -11.16 -35.05 4.93
N ASP A 116 -11.19 -34.29 5.98
CA ASP A 116 -12.33 -33.78 6.69
C ASP A 116 -11.73 -32.96 7.84
N GLU A 117 -12.33 -32.00 8.29
CA GLU A 117 -13.53 -32.05 9.05
C GLU A 117 -14.20 -30.69 8.92
N ASN A 118 -15.40 -30.76 8.46
CA ASN A 118 -16.48 -29.79 8.48
C ASN A 118 -16.77 -29.14 9.84
N THR A 119 -15.95 -29.35 10.86
CA THR A 119 -16.14 -28.76 12.19
C THR A 119 -15.88 -27.27 12.24
N TRP A 120 -15.01 -26.75 11.36
CA TRP A 120 -14.74 -25.31 11.31
C TRP A 120 -15.65 -24.53 10.34
N GLN A 121 -16.20 -25.16 9.31
CA GLN A 121 -17.25 -24.54 8.50
C GLN A 121 -18.51 -24.29 9.32
N GLY A 122 -18.83 -25.17 10.27
CA GLY A 122 -19.91 -24.94 11.23
C GLY A 122 -19.66 -23.75 12.14
N ALA A 123 -18.44 -23.61 12.67
CA ALA A 123 -18.10 -22.49 13.57
C ALA A 123 -17.98 -21.15 12.83
N ALA A 124 -17.38 -21.15 11.64
CA ALA A 124 -17.34 -19.95 10.79
C ALA A 124 -18.74 -19.55 10.31
N GLY A 125 -19.56 -20.52 9.89
CA GLY A 125 -20.95 -20.28 9.50
C GLY A 125 -21.83 -19.87 10.68
N ILE A 126 -21.58 -20.39 11.89
CA ILE A 126 -22.28 -19.97 13.12
C ILE A 126 -21.83 -18.56 13.52
N MET A 127 -20.53 -18.22 13.40
CA MET A 127 -20.04 -16.87 13.67
C MET A 127 -20.54 -15.88 12.60
N GLU A 128 -20.57 -16.27 11.34
CA GLU A 128 -21.10 -15.43 10.27
C GLU A 128 -22.64 -15.30 10.36
N ALA A 129 -23.35 -16.37 10.75
CA ALA A 129 -24.79 -16.33 11.03
C ALA A 129 -25.08 -15.57 12.34
N ALA A 130 -24.22 -15.64 13.35
CA ALA A 130 -24.33 -14.83 14.56
C ALA A 130 -24.00 -13.36 14.30
N GLN A 131 -23.06 -13.08 13.40
CA GLN A 131 -22.81 -11.72 12.89
C GLN A 131 -23.98 -11.18 12.07
N ARG A 132 -24.66 -12.03 11.29
CA ARG A 132 -25.90 -11.67 10.55
C ARG A 132 -27.13 -11.62 11.45
N ALA A 133 -27.22 -12.43 12.50
CA ALA A 133 -28.33 -12.50 13.43
C ALA A 133 -28.17 -11.58 14.66
N GLY A 134 -26.97 -11.24 15.03
CA GLY A 134 -26.66 -10.16 15.95
C GLY A 134 -27.03 -8.86 15.27
N GLY A 135 -28.31 -8.50 15.34
CA GLY A 135 -28.84 -7.27 14.76
C GLY A 135 -27.92 -6.12 15.16
N TRP A 136 -27.13 -5.66 14.21
CA TRP A 136 -26.44 -4.39 14.32
C TRP A 136 -27.55 -3.40 14.60
N VAL A 137 -27.57 -2.90 15.82
CA VAL A 137 -28.43 -1.79 16.13
C VAL A 137 -27.89 -0.66 15.27
N ASN A 138 -28.50 -0.45 14.08
CA ASN A 138 -28.31 0.78 13.33
C ASN A 138 -28.73 1.90 14.29
N ARG A 139 -27.77 2.43 15.03
CA ARG A 139 -27.99 3.66 15.77
C ARG A 139 -28.27 4.71 14.72
N GLU A 140 -29.27 5.51 14.95
CA GLU A 140 -29.58 6.61 14.05
C GLU A 140 -28.30 7.47 13.92
N THR A 141 -27.76 7.50 12.68
CA THR A 141 -26.58 8.35 12.41
C THR A 141 -27.00 9.79 12.65
N PRO A 142 -26.23 10.57 13.40
CA PRO A 142 -26.49 12.01 13.56
C PRO A 142 -26.68 12.66 12.20
N PRO A 143 -27.41 13.77 12.11
CA PRO A 143 -27.47 14.54 10.87
C PRO A 143 -26.05 14.90 10.41
N VAL A 144 -25.69 14.50 9.19
CA VAL A 144 -24.43 14.84 8.54
C VAL A 144 -24.75 15.78 7.40
N SER A 145 -24.16 16.96 7.40
CA SER A 145 -24.36 17.93 6.30
C SER A 145 -23.67 17.48 5.02
N PRO A 146 -24.19 17.84 3.84
CA PRO A 146 -23.50 17.53 2.60
C PRO A 146 -22.14 18.22 2.50
N VAL A 147 -21.08 17.48 2.18
CA VAL A 147 -19.74 18.03 1.95
C VAL A 147 -19.74 18.81 0.64
N THR A 148 -19.42 20.09 0.69
CA THR A 148 -19.42 21.00 -0.47
C THR A 148 -18.00 21.27 -0.96
N ASP A 149 -17.87 21.81 -2.20
CA ASP A 149 -16.56 22.26 -2.72
C ASP A 149 -15.93 23.32 -1.81
N ALA A 150 -16.71 24.21 -1.23
CA ALA A 150 -16.20 25.23 -0.30
C ALA A 150 -15.61 24.60 0.99
N MET A 151 -16.23 23.54 1.50
CA MET A 151 -15.74 22.80 2.65
C MET A 151 -14.47 21.99 2.29
N LEU A 152 -14.39 21.42 1.09
CA LEU A 152 -13.20 20.72 0.63
C LEU A 152 -12.01 21.69 0.46
N GLN A 153 -12.24 22.91 -0.02
CA GLN A 153 -11.22 23.97 -0.16
C GLN A 153 -10.76 24.51 1.21
N ASN A 154 -11.68 24.69 2.15
CA ASN A 154 -11.40 25.20 3.49
C ASN A 154 -12.15 24.34 4.51
N PRO A 155 -11.62 23.18 4.89
CA PRO A 155 -12.28 22.29 5.83
C PRO A 155 -12.48 22.98 7.18
N PRO A 156 -13.64 22.76 7.84
CA PRO A 156 -13.79 23.13 9.25
C PRO A 156 -12.65 22.55 10.08
N ALA A 157 -12.09 23.31 11.01
CA ALA A 157 -10.96 22.84 11.82
C ALA A 157 -11.24 21.54 12.59
N ALA A 158 -12.52 21.28 12.92
CA ALA A 158 -12.97 20.06 13.60
C ALA A 158 -12.93 18.82 12.70
N ASP A 159 -12.96 19.00 11.38
CA ASP A 159 -13.11 17.96 10.40
C ASP A 159 -11.75 17.51 9.81
N TRP A 160 -11.76 16.36 9.14
CA TRP A 160 -10.64 15.85 8.34
C TRP A 160 -11.21 15.28 7.03
N LEU A 161 -11.34 16.13 5.98
CA LEU A 161 -12.14 15.84 4.78
C LEU A 161 -11.35 15.22 3.62
N HIS A 162 -10.03 15.30 3.63
CA HIS A 162 -9.17 14.72 2.62
C HIS A 162 -8.20 13.70 3.23
N TRP A 163 -7.63 12.84 2.39
CA TRP A 163 -6.69 11.81 2.84
C TRP A 163 -5.45 12.39 3.56
N ARG A 164 -5.10 13.66 3.31
CA ARG A 164 -4.05 14.39 4.02
C ARG A 164 -4.57 15.68 4.69
N GLY A 165 -5.83 15.71 5.08
CA GLY A 165 -6.49 16.82 5.78
C GLY A 165 -7.13 17.83 4.85
N THR A 166 -6.36 18.39 3.94
CA THR A 166 -6.71 19.45 3.02
C THR A 166 -6.44 19.05 1.56
N GLU A 167 -6.99 19.78 0.59
CA GLU A 167 -6.82 19.48 -0.84
C GLU A 167 -5.37 19.58 -1.31
N ASP A 168 -4.55 20.37 -0.61
CA ASP A 168 -3.13 20.59 -0.89
C ASP A 168 -2.19 19.47 -0.38
N GLY A 169 -2.73 18.47 0.33
CA GLY A 169 -1.99 17.30 0.76
C GLY A 169 -0.98 17.53 1.88
N GLN A 170 -1.13 18.60 2.66
CA GLN A 170 -0.12 19.01 3.65
C GLN A 170 -0.02 18.11 4.88
N GLY A 171 -1.07 17.35 5.21
CA GLY A 171 -1.07 16.52 6.43
C GLY A 171 -1.05 17.34 7.71
N PHE A 172 -1.64 18.54 7.66
CA PHE A 172 -1.68 19.51 8.73
C PHE A 172 -3.11 19.76 9.23
N SER A 173 -3.25 20.01 10.53
CA SER A 173 -4.48 20.51 11.15
C SER A 173 -4.22 21.78 11.94
N PRO A 174 -5.09 22.80 11.85
CA PRO A 174 -4.96 24.02 12.66
C PRO A 174 -5.31 23.82 14.14
N LEU A 175 -5.84 22.67 14.55
CA LEU A 175 -6.17 22.38 15.94
C LEU A 175 -4.93 22.47 16.83
N SER A 176 -5.06 23.10 18.01
CA SER A 176 -3.95 23.45 18.89
C SER A 176 -4.19 23.20 20.39
N SER A 177 -5.33 22.62 20.77
CA SER A 177 -5.59 22.27 22.20
C SER A 177 -4.59 21.23 22.69
N ILE A 178 -4.24 20.25 21.83
CA ILE A 178 -3.12 19.32 22.03
C ILE A 178 -1.87 20.00 21.47
N ASN A 179 -0.96 20.41 22.37
CA ASN A 179 0.23 21.19 22.03
C ASN A 179 1.44 20.73 22.84
N THR A 180 2.60 21.35 22.64
CA THR A 180 3.86 21.00 23.32
C THR A 180 3.78 21.03 24.86
N HIS A 181 2.86 21.80 25.46
CA HIS A 181 2.66 21.88 26.90
C HIS A 181 1.61 20.89 27.42
N SER A 182 0.58 20.58 26.63
CA SER A 182 -0.53 19.74 27.04
C SER A 182 -0.39 18.27 26.65
N VAL A 183 0.46 17.93 25.65
CA VAL A 183 0.57 16.59 25.07
C VAL A 183 0.94 15.51 26.08
N GLY A 184 1.67 15.86 27.15
CA GLY A 184 1.99 14.93 28.25
C GLY A 184 0.76 14.38 29.00
N ARG A 185 -0.40 15.01 28.84
CA ARG A 185 -1.69 14.59 29.43
C ARG A 185 -2.55 13.73 28.47
N LEU A 186 -2.03 13.35 27.30
CA LEU A 186 -2.75 12.47 26.39
C LEU A 186 -3.03 11.11 27.03
N ARG A 187 -4.28 10.68 26.96
CA ARG A 187 -4.75 9.36 27.36
C ARG A 187 -5.58 8.71 26.26
N LEU A 188 -5.74 7.41 26.32
CA LEU A 188 -6.66 6.69 25.46
C LEU A 188 -8.10 7.13 25.77
N ALA A 189 -8.81 7.64 24.76
CA ALA A 189 -10.24 7.93 24.84
C ALA A 189 -11.05 6.66 24.57
N TRP A 190 -10.79 6.02 23.44
CA TRP A 190 -11.41 4.76 23.04
C TRP A 190 -10.54 4.02 22.02
N ALA A 191 -10.85 2.75 21.81
CA ALA A 191 -10.20 1.93 20.78
C ALA A 191 -11.22 1.01 20.11
N LEU A 192 -10.99 0.71 18.83
CA LEU A 192 -11.86 -0.15 18.02
C LEU A 192 -11.02 -1.23 17.36
N THR A 193 -11.49 -2.48 17.40
CA THR A 193 -10.87 -3.58 16.67
C THR A 193 -11.06 -3.41 15.16
N MET A 194 -9.99 -3.57 14.41
CA MET A 194 -10.00 -3.55 12.96
C MET A 194 -9.84 -4.95 12.36
N LYS A 195 -10.28 -5.13 11.12
CA LYS A 195 -10.09 -6.39 10.40
C LYS A 195 -8.62 -6.72 10.19
N ASP A 196 -8.30 -8.01 10.14
CA ASP A 196 -6.95 -8.49 9.85
C ASP A 196 -6.51 -8.05 8.45
N GLY A 197 -5.23 -7.75 8.34
CA GLY A 197 -4.61 -7.31 7.10
C GLY A 197 -3.75 -6.07 7.26
N SER A 198 -3.39 -5.44 6.14
CA SER A 198 -2.60 -4.21 6.12
C SER A 198 -3.51 -3.01 6.37
N ASN A 199 -3.56 -2.55 7.61
CA ASN A 199 -4.36 -1.40 8.02
C ASN A 199 -3.62 -0.09 7.73
N GLN A 200 -3.79 0.46 6.54
CA GLN A 200 -3.25 1.77 6.14
C GLN A 200 -4.36 2.80 5.89
N PRO A 201 -5.40 2.91 6.75
CA PRO A 201 -6.47 3.85 6.48
C PRO A 201 -6.05 5.29 6.74
N THR A 202 -6.72 6.19 6.04
CA THR A 202 -6.94 7.56 6.49
C THR A 202 -8.39 7.65 6.95
N PRO A 203 -8.68 7.73 8.25
CA PRO A 203 -10.02 8.06 8.72
C PRO A 203 -10.43 9.45 8.21
N LEU A 204 -11.64 9.59 7.66
CA LEU A 204 -12.22 10.90 7.36
C LEU A 204 -13.25 11.26 8.42
N ILE A 205 -13.24 12.50 8.86
CA ILE A 205 -14.16 12.98 9.89
C ILE A 205 -14.98 14.15 9.36
N HIS A 206 -16.30 14.09 9.53
CA HIS A 206 -17.22 15.14 9.19
C HIS A 206 -18.40 15.16 10.14
N ASP A 207 -18.75 16.34 10.66
CA ASP A 207 -19.87 16.55 11.61
C ASP A 207 -19.89 15.53 12.78
N GLY A 208 -18.70 15.17 13.31
CA GLY A 208 -18.56 14.22 14.40
C GLY A 208 -18.75 12.75 14.01
N VAL A 209 -18.87 12.42 12.72
CA VAL A 209 -18.88 11.06 12.21
C VAL A 209 -17.52 10.75 11.59
N MET A 210 -16.90 9.64 12.01
CA MET A 210 -15.68 9.09 11.43
C MET A 210 -16.02 8.00 10.43
N TYR A 211 -15.49 8.12 9.22
CA TYR A 211 -15.57 7.10 8.16
C TYR A 211 -14.22 6.40 8.07
N LEU A 212 -14.20 5.11 8.40
CA LEU A 212 -12.99 4.29 8.52
C LEU A 212 -13.00 3.14 7.51
N THR A 213 -11.90 2.97 6.79
CA THR A 213 -11.71 1.80 5.91
C THR A 213 -10.96 0.69 6.63
N HIS A 214 -11.27 -0.55 6.24
CA HIS A 214 -10.55 -1.75 6.65
C HIS A 214 -10.08 -2.55 5.42
N PRO A 215 -9.10 -3.46 5.59
CA PRO A 215 -8.79 -4.45 4.57
C PRO A 215 -10.04 -5.22 4.12
N GLY A 216 -10.10 -5.58 2.83
CA GLY A 216 -11.27 -6.25 2.27
C GLY A 216 -12.36 -5.27 1.83
N ASN A 217 -12.04 -3.99 1.60
CA ASN A 217 -12.98 -2.95 1.17
C ASN A 217 -14.21 -2.83 2.10
N VAL A 218 -13.98 -2.83 3.40
CA VAL A 218 -15.00 -2.57 4.40
C VAL A 218 -14.94 -1.11 4.81
N VAL A 219 -16.09 -0.45 4.94
CA VAL A 219 -16.23 0.91 5.43
C VAL A 219 -17.14 0.91 6.65
N GLN A 220 -16.71 1.56 7.71
CA GLN A 220 -17.52 1.82 8.90
C GLN A 220 -17.74 3.31 9.10
N ALA A 221 -18.94 3.71 9.50
CA ALA A 221 -19.20 5.00 10.12
C ALA A 221 -19.30 4.82 11.63
N ILE A 222 -18.61 5.69 12.34
CA ILE A 222 -18.37 5.60 13.77
C ILE A 222 -18.66 6.97 14.39
N ASP A 223 -19.31 7.03 15.52
CA ASP A 223 -19.39 8.25 16.32
C ASP A 223 -17.96 8.62 16.78
N ALA A 224 -17.45 9.74 16.31
CA ALA A 224 -16.06 10.11 16.48
C ALA A 224 -15.68 10.45 17.94
N ALA A 225 -16.64 10.79 18.79
CA ALA A 225 -16.40 11.09 20.21
C ALA A 225 -16.37 9.81 21.06
N SER A 226 -17.25 8.83 20.77
CA SER A 226 -17.45 7.64 21.62
C SER A 226 -16.86 6.35 21.05
N GLY A 227 -16.54 6.28 19.75
CA GLY A 227 -16.14 5.05 19.07
C GLY A 227 -17.30 4.09 18.79
N SER A 228 -18.56 4.54 18.99
CA SER A 228 -19.74 3.71 18.73
C SER A 228 -19.96 3.50 17.24
N LEU A 229 -20.11 2.25 16.80
CA LEU A 229 -20.44 1.94 15.41
C LEU A 229 -21.84 2.45 15.06
N LEU A 230 -21.96 3.18 13.97
CA LEU A 230 -23.21 3.68 13.39
C LEU A 230 -23.70 2.75 12.28
N TRP A 231 -22.85 2.47 11.30
CA TRP A 231 -23.11 1.48 10.26
C TRP A 231 -21.81 0.86 9.72
N GLU A 232 -21.93 -0.31 9.11
CA GLU A 232 -20.85 -0.99 8.38
C GLU A 232 -21.34 -1.38 6.98
N TYR A 233 -20.49 -1.16 5.99
CA TYR A 233 -20.64 -1.68 4.64
C TYR A 233 -19.45 -2.57 4.31
N ALA A 234 -19.72 -3.85 4.00
CA ALA A 234 -18.73 -4.80 3.49
C ALA A 234 -18.98 -5.01 1.99
N TYR A 235 -17.99 -4.69 1.15
CA TYR A 235 -18.12 -4.86 -0.28
C TYR A 235 -18.19 -6.35 -0.65
N PRO A 236 -19.20 -6.80 -1.42
CA PRO A 236 -19.32 -8.19 -1.85
C PRO A 236 -18.37 -8.44 -3.03
N HIS A 237 -17.16 -8.95 -2.73
CA HIS A 237 -16.19 -9.29 -3.76
C HIS A 237 -16.67 -10.45 -4.63
N PRO A 238 -16.40 -10.42 -5.96
CA PRO A 238 -16.54 -11.63 -6.79
C PRO A 238 -15.71 -12.77 -6.23
N GLU A 239 -16.24 -14.00 -6.24
CA GLU A 239 -15.57 -15.20 -5.66
C GLU A 239 -14.22 -15.49 -6.33
N ASP A 240 -14.07 -15.15 -7.60
CA ASP A 240 -12.87 -15.32 -8.41
C ASP A 240 -11.95 -14.10 -8.42
N SER A 241 -12.29 -13.04 -7.68
CA SER A 241 -11.44 -11.86 -7.60
C SER A 241 -10.12 -12.21 -6.89
N ARG A 242 -9.03 -11.92 -7.57
CA ARG A 242 -7.67 -12.05 -7.04
C ARG A 242 -7.14 -10.66 -6.74
N THR A 243 -6.75 -10.45 -5.50
CA THR A 243 -6.14 -9.18 -5.12
C THR A 243 -4.75 -9.44 -4.60
N LEU A 244 -3.85 -8.48 -4.76
CA LEU A 244 -2.57 -8.50 -4.07
C LEU A 244 -2.72 -8.33 -2.55
N GLY A 245 -3.99 -8.28 -2.03
CA GLY A 245 -4.31 -8.09 -0.62
C GLY A 245 -3.79 -6.80 -0.05
N GLY A 246 -3.71 -5.78 -0.89
CA GLY A 246 -3.25 -4.46 -0.51
C GLY A 246 -4.20 -3.79 0.48
N PRO A 247 -3.76 -2.69 1.08
CA PRO A 247 -4.61 -1.89 1.96
C PRO A 247 -5.71 -1.18 1.18
N THR A 248 -6.80 -0.83 1.84
CA THR A 248 -7.75 0.20 1.41
C THR A 248 -7.33 1.50 2.11
N ARG A 249 -6.58 2.38 1.41
CA ARG A 249 -5.91 3.52 2.05
C ARG A 249 -6.84 4.67 2.38
N ASN A 250 -7.64 5.08 1.42
CA ASN A 250 -8.52 6.23 1.57
C ASN A 250 -9.85 6.04 0.87
N ILE A 251 -10.79 6.84 1.30
CA ILE A 251 -12.10 7.09 0.69
C ILE A 251 -12.21 8.58 0.43
N ALA A 252 -13.26 9.00 -0.24
CA ALA A 252 -13.58 10.42 -0.41
C ALA A 252 -14.99 10.71 0.09
N LEU A 253 -15.20 11.92 0.61
CA LEU A 253 -16.50 12.44 1.01
C LEU A 253 -16.88 13.59 0.07
N TYR A 254 -18.08 13.55 -0.49
CA TYR A 254 -18.60 14.66 -1.28
C TYR A 254 -20.14 14.60 -1.37
N GLN A 255 -20.77 15.75 -1.19
CA GLN A 255 -22.19 15.83 -1.02
C GLN A 255 -22.67 14.92 0.14
N ASP A 256 -23.62 14.06 -0.09
CA ASP A 256 -24.16 13.08 0.86
C ASP A 256 -23.54 11.66 0.69
N LYS A 257 -22.34 11.57 0.10
CA LYS A 257 -21.78 10.29 -0.35
C LYS A 257 -20.37 10.01 0.18
N VAL A 258 -20.12 8.74 0.41
CA VAL A 258 -18.79 8.15 0.61
C VAL A 258 -18.41 7.37 -0.65
N PHE A 259 -17.26 7.67 -1.23
CA PHE A 259 -16.73 6.97 -2.39
C PHE A 259 -15.59 6.04 -2.02
N LEU A 260 -15.67 4.79 -2.46
CA LEU A 260 -14.70 3.73 -2.22
C LEU A 260 -14.25 3.12 -3.55
N ALA A 261 -12.95 2.92 -3.74
CA ALA A 261 -12.39 2.13 -4.82
C ALA A 261 -12.16 0.68 -4.35
N THR A 262 -12.58 -0.29 -5.13
CA THR A 262 -12.63 -1.70 -4.73
C THR A 262 -11.56 -2.55 -5.43
N TYR A 263 -11.18 -3.68 -4.82
CA TYR A 263 -10.13 -4.55 -5.35
C TYR A 263 -10.45 -5.16 -6.72
N ASP A 264 -11.72 -5.26 -7.08
CA ASP A 264 -12.18 -5.71 -8.39
C ASP A 264 -12.29 -4.58 -9.42
N ALA A 265 -11.45 -3.53 -9.24
CA ALA A 265 -11.32 -2.40 -10.15
C ALA A 265 -12.63 -1.65 -10.43
N ALA A 266 -13.44 -1.45 -9.39
CA ALA A 266 -14.64 -0.62 -9.45
C ALA A 266 -14.57 0.55 -8.46
N ILE A 267 -15.43 1.54 -8.66
CA ILE A 267 -15.72 2.61 -7.71
C ILE A 267 -17.17 2.46 -7.27
N VAL A 268 -17.43 2.59 -5.98
CA VAL A 268 -18.78 2.58 -5.42
C VAL A 268 -19.05 3.88 -4.67
N ALA A 269 -20.29 4.33 -4.69
CA ALA A 269 -20.78 5.39 -3.82
C ALA A 269 -21.77 4.81 -2.82
N LEU A 270 -21.56 5.15 -1.55
CA LEU A 270 -22.45 4.83 -0.45
C LEU A 270 -23.13 6.12 0.05
N GLU A 271 -24.35 6.02 0.50
CA GLU A 271 -24.98 7.09 1.24
C GLU A 271 -24.24 7.30 2.58
N ALA A 272 -23.72 8.50 2.82
CA ALA A 272 -22.88 8.78 3.99
C ALA A 272 -23.58 8.51 5.33
N ARG A 273 -24.90 8.71 5.37
CA ARG A 273 -25.71 8.54 6.57
C ARG A 273 -26.01 7.08 6.91
N THR A 274 -26.14 6.19 5.93
CA THR A 274 -26.66 4.83 6.15
C THR A 274 -25.74 3.71 5.68
N GLY A 275 -24.69 4.04 4.90
CA GLY A 275 -23.83 3.05 4.23
C GLY A 275 -24.50 2.32 3.06
N LYS A 276 -25.73 2.73 2.66
CA LYS A 276 -26.45 2.12 1.54
C LYS A 276 -25.72 2.36 0.23
N LEU A 277 -25.50 1.29 -0.55
CA LEU A 277 -24.94 1.39 -1.89
C LEU A 277 -25.90 2.18 -2.81
N LEU A 278 -25.38 3.25 -3.41
CA LEU A 278 -26.12 4.10 -4.35
C LEU A 278 -25.84 3.72 -5.81
N TRP A 279 -24.57 3.56 -6.15
CA TRP A 279 -24.13 3.12 -7.47
C TRP A 279 -22.77 2.40 -7.42
N ARG A 280 -22.48 1.62 -8.46
CA ARG A 280 -21.20 0.95 -8.73
C ARG A 280 -20.80 1.21 -10.19
N ALA A 281 -19.58 1.68 -10.41
CA ALA A 281 -19.00 1.91 -11.72
C ALA A 281 -17.75 1.01 -11.88
N VAL A 282 -17.77 0.11 -12.87
CA VAL A 282 -16.61 -0.71 -13.22
C VAL A 282 -15.61 0.17 -13.97
N GLN A 283 -14.40 0.27 -13.46
CA GLN A 283 -13.33 1.07 -14.07
C GLN A 283 -12.49 0.22 -15.03
N ALA A 284 -12.25 -1.04 -14.69
CA ALA A 284 -11.50 -1.99 -15.51
C ALA A 284 -11.90 -3.43 -15.23
N ASP A 285 -11.47 -4.33 -16.10
CA ASP A 285 -11.63 -5.77 -15.92
C ASP A 285 -10.55 -6.32 -14.96
N TYR A 286 -10.96 -6.68 -13.75
CA TYR A 286 -10.07 -7.21 -12.72
C TYR A 286 -9.42 -8.57 -13.10
N HIS A 287 -9.99 -9.33 -14.02
CA HIS A 287 -9.37 -10.56 -14.52
C HIS A 287 -8.06 -10.29 -15.27
N GLN A 288 -7.88 -9.06 -15.76
CA GLN A 288 -6.62 -8.61 -16.32
C GLN A 288 -5.61 -8.16 -15.25
N GLY A 289 -5.95 -8.30 -13.95
CA GLY A 289 -5.11 -7.94 -12.82
C GLY A 289 -5.24 -6.48 -12.36
N TYR A 290 -6.17 -5.71 -12.93
CA TYR A 290 -6.45 -4.37 -12.43
C TYR A 290 -7.06 -4.42 -11.03
N THR A 291 -6.64 -3.50 -10.15
CA THR A 291 -7.08 -3.43 -8.76
C THR A 291 -6.91 -2.01 -8.21
N HIS A 292 -7.33 -1.78 -6.97
CA HIS A 292 -7.08 -0.53 -6.24
C HIS A 292 -6.43 -0.79 -4.89
N THR A 293 -5.50 0.10 -4.51
CA THR A 293 -4.97 0.20 -3.15
C THR A 293 -5.03 1.64 -2.63
N ALA A 294 -5.16 2.64 -3.53
CA ALA A 294 -5.60 3.99 -3.21
C ALA A 294 -7.12 4.08 -3.29
N GLY A 295 -7.69 5.09 -2.68
CA GLY A 295 -9.08 5.47 -2.87
C GLY A 295 -9.23 6.68 -3.81
N PRO A 296 -10.49 7.07 -4.08
CA PRO A 296 -10.81 8.24 -4.88
C PRO A 296 -10.42 9.54 -4.20
N PHE A 297 -10.33 10.61 -5.01
CA PHE A 297 -10.15 11.98 -4.57
C PHE A 297 -11.20 12.88 -5.25
N ILE A 298 -11.66 13.90 -4.56
CA ILE A 298 -12.59 14.89 -5.17
C ILE A 298 -11.80 16.10 -5.65
N ALA A 299 -11.83 16.37 -6.95
CA ALA A 299 -11.19 17.53 -7.54
C ALA A 299 -12.15 18.22 -8.51
N GLY A 300 -12.48 19.50 -8.24
CA GLY A 300 -13.37 20.29 -9.09
C GLY A 300 -14.75 19.68 -9.29
N GLY A 301 -15.31 18.99 -8.28
CA GLY A 301 -16.61 18.32 -8.34
C GLY A 301 -16.60 16.96 -9.06
N VAL A 302 -15.42 16.43 -9.39
CA VAL A 302 -15.22 15.13 -10.07
C VAL A 302 -14.62 14.12 -9.12
N VAL A 303 -15.10 12.88 -9.14
CA VAL A 303 -14.48 11.75 -8.44
C VAL A 303 -13.32 11.23 -9.28
N VAL A 304 -12.10 11.54 -8.89
CA VAL A 304 -10.89 11.16 -9.61
C VAL A 304 -10.32 9.90 -8.96
N SER A 305 -9.99 8.87 -9.75
CA SER A 305 -9.41 7.62 -9.26
C SER A 305 -8.34 7.09 -10.21
N GLY A 306 -7.17 6.80 -9.68
CA GLY A 306 -6.14 6.04 -10.36
C GLY A 306 -6.42 4.54 -10.31
N ILE A 307 -5.52 3.74 -10.89
CA ILE A 307 -5.61 2.28 -10.90
C ILE A 307 -4.25 1.62 -10.72
N ASN A 308 -4.25 0.40 -10.20
CA ASN A 308 -3.09 -0.46 -9.98
C ASN A 308 -3.16 -1.74 -10.83
N GLY A 309 -2.11 -2.55 -10.73
CA GLY A 309 -2.07 -3.88 -11.31
C GLY A 309 -1.43 -3.91 -12.70
N CYS A 310 -0.62 -2.90 -13.02
CA CYS A 310 0.08 -2.81 -14.30
C CYS A 310 1.45 -3.50 -14.29
N GLU A 311 1.67 -4.41 -13.35
CA GLU A 311 2.73 -5.41 -13.35
C GLU A 311 2.56 -6.41 -14.51
N ARG A 312 1.32 -6.66 -14.91
CA ARG A 312 0.99 -7.52 -16.05
C ARG A 312 0.82 -6.70 -17.31
N TYR A 313 1.35 -7.21 -18.41
CA TYR A 313 1.20 -6.60 -19.71
C TYR A 313 -0.24 -6.58 -20.21
N LYS A 314 -0.73 -5.41 -20.63
CA LYS A 314 -2.12 -5.15 -21.01
C LYS A 314 -2.21 -4.22 -22.20
N LYS A 315 -3.26 -4.37 -23.01
CA LYS A 315 -3.49 -3.52 -24.19
C LYS A 315 -3.61 -2.02 -23.89
N SER A 316 -4.08 -1.65 -22.69
CA SER A 316 -4.39 -0.26 -22.34
C SER A 316 -3.40 0.36 -21.36
N GLY A 317 -2.44 -0.43 -20.78
CA GLY A 317 -1.58 0.06 -19.70
C GLY A 317 -2.38 0.50 -18.47
N CYS A 318 -1.76 1.34 -17.64
CA CYS A 318 -2.45 2.02 -16.54
C CYS A 318 -3.03 3.37 -16.97
N PHE A 319 -3.99 3.85 -16.18
CA PHE A 319 -4.73 5.08 -16.45
C PHE A 319 -5.31 5.67 -15.17
N ILE A 320 -5.79 6.90 -15.26
CA ILE A 320 -6.58 7.59 -14.25
C ILE A 320 -7.91 8.01 -14.86
N THR A 321 -8.99 8.00 -14.09
CA THR A 321 -10.34 8.36 -14.56
C THR A 321 -10.98 9.42 -13.71
N GLY A 322 -11.91 10.17 -14.30
CA GLY A 322 -12.84 11.05 -13.61
C GLY A 322 -14.28 10.58 -13.79
N HIS A 323 -15.05 10.60 -12.71
CA HIS A 323 -16.43 10.14 -12.68
C HIS A 323 -17.37 11.21 -12.14
N ASP A 324 -18.59 11.21 -12.65
CA ASP A 324 -19.68 12.01 -12.12
C ASP A 324 -20.08 11.49 -10.72
N PRO A 325 -20.08 12.33 -9.68
CA PRO A 325 -20.33 11.88 -8.31
C PRO A 325 -21.77 11.40 -8.06
N SER A 326 -22.72 11.82 -8.89
CA SER A 326 -24.13 11.47 -8.72
C SER A 326 -24.47 10.13 -9.35
N THR A 327 -23.84 9.80 -10.48
CA THR A 327 -24.20 8.66 -11.31
C THR A 327 -23.13 7.58 -11.44
N GLY A 328 -21.88 7.91 -11.10
CA GLY A 328 -20.72 7.04 -11.33
C GLY A 328 -20.27 6.98 -12.80
N LYS A 329 -20.93 7.71 -13.71
CA LYS A 329 -20.56 7.72 -15.13
C LYS A 329 -19.12 8.21 -15.31
N GLU A 330 -18.30 7.44 -16.03
CA GLU A 330 -16.98 7.88 -16.45
C GLU A 330 -17.10 9.08 -17.38
N LEU A 331 -16.48 10.19 -17.00
CA LEU A 331 -16.44 11.43 -17.76
C LEU A 331 -15.25 11.48 -18.70
N TRP A 332 -14.11 10.97 -18.22
CA TRP A 332 -12.88 10.95 -18.98
C TRP A 332 -11.93 9.85 -18.43
N ARG A 333 -10.98 9.47 -19.29
CA ARG A 333 -9.90 8.53 -18.99
C ARG A 333 -8.60 9.03 -19.61
N THR A 334 -7.53 9.06 -18.81
CA THR A 334 -6.21 9.52 -19.23
C THR A 334 -5.18 8.43 -18.96
N SER A 335 -4.44 8.02 -19.98
CA SER A 335 -3.36 7.05 -19.84
C SER A 335 -2.22 7.65 -19.00
N THR A 336 -1.62 6.81 -18.16
CA THR A 336 -0.42 7.15 -17.37
C THR A 336 0.88 6.65 -18.02
N ILE A 337 0.77 6.10 -19.23
CA ILE A 337 1.89 5.76 -20.13
C ILE A 337 1.65 6.39 -21.49
N ALA A 338 2.73 6.71 -22.22
CA ALA A 338 2.60 7.19 -23.59
C ALA A 338 2.08 6.06 -24.49
N LEU A 339 1.00 6.36 -25.23
CA LEU A 339 0.37 5.44 -26.17
C LEU A 339 0.78 5.78 -27.61
N PRO A 340 0.57 4.87 -28.60
CA PRO A 340 0.78 5.19 -30.00
C PRO A 340 0.00 6.46 -30.43
N GLY A 341 0.72 7.39 -31.06
CA GLY A 341 0.19 8.71 -31.42
C GLY A 341 0.41 9.81 -30.39
N ASP A 342 0.85 9.48 -29.16
CA ASP A 342 1.34 10.47 -28.21
C ASP A 342 2.69 11.05 -28.69
N PRO A 343 2.94 12.37 -28.54
CA PRO A 343 4.24 12.97 -28.86
C PRO A 343 5.43 12.28 -28.19
N ASN A 344 5.20 11.61 -27.05
CA ASN A 344 6.21 10.92 -26.26
C ASN A 344 6.24 9.40 -26.49
N ASP A 345 5.54 8.87 -27.49
CA ASP A 345 5.49 7.43 -27.84
C ASP A 345 6.90 6.83 -28.01
N ALA A 346 7.81 7.56 -28.63
CA ALA A 346 9.21 7.16 -28.83
C ALA A 346 9.98 6.86 -27.53
N SER A 347 9.53 7.38 -26.37
CA SER A 347 10.16 7.13 -25.06
C SER A 347 10.10 5.67 -24.61
N TRP A 348 9.27 4.84 -25.26
CA TRP A 348 9.13 3.41 -25.02
C TRP A 348 9.97 2.55 -25.97
N ALA A 349 10.95 3.12 -26.67
CA ALA A 349 11.90 2.40 -27.53
C ALA A 349 11.22 1.45 -28.54
N GLY A 350 10.09 1.84 -29.11
CA GLY A 350 9.33 1.03 -30.07
C GLY A 350 8.61 -0.18 -29.48
N GLN A 351 8.51 -0.31 -28.16
CA GLN A 351 7.76 -1.40 -27.55
C GLN A 351 6.28 -1.35 -27.95
N PRO A 352 5.68 -2.49 -28.35
CA PRO A 352 4.24 -2.59 -28.54
C PRO A 352 3.48 -2.15 -27.29
N VAL A 353 2.32 -1.49 -27.44
CA VAL A 353 1.57 -0.95 -26.31
C VAL A 353 1.18 -2.03 -25.29
N GLU A 354 0.89 -3.23 -25.75
CA GLU A 354 0.56 -4.38 -24.90
C GLU A 354 1.72 -4.92 -24.07
N LEU A 355 2.94 -4.46 -24.33
CA LEU A 355 4.15 -4.78 -23.54
C LEU A 355 4.66 -3.59 -22.72
N ARG A 356 3.90 -2.50 -22.64
CA ARG A 356 4.22 -1.33 -21.81
C ARG A 356 3.53 -1.47 -20.44
N GLY A 357 4.27 -1.86 -19.42
CA GLY A 357 3.77 -2.01 -18.06
C GLY A 357 4.19 -0.85 -17.14
N GLY A 358 3.51 -0.72 -15.99
CA GLY A 358 3.78 0.32 -15.01
C GLY A 358 2.94 1.58 -15.20
N GLY A 359 3.36 2.67 -14.56
CA GLY A 359 2.59 3.92 -14.52
C GLY A 359 1.39 3.84 -13.59
N ASP A 360 1.36 2.91 -12.65
CA ASP A 360 0.31 2.79 -11.64
C ASP A 360 0.16 4.08 -10.85
N ASN A 361 -1.07 4.43 -10.49
CA ASN A 361 -1.36 5.46 -9.50
C ASN A 361 -1.98 4.79 -8.27
N TRP A 362 -1.17 4.55 -7.25
CA TRP A 362 -1.55 3.79 -6.05
C TRP A 362 -1.54 4.61 -4.76
N ILE A 363 -1.28 5.92 -4.86
CA ILE A 363 -1.43 6.93 -3.83
C ILE A 363 -2.29 8.07 -4.40
N ALA A 364 -3.23 8.57 -3.62
CA ALA A 364 -4.06 9.70 -4.02
C ALA A 364 -3.22 10.98 -4.21
N GLY A 365 -3.69 11.85 -5.07
CA GLY A 365 -3.01 13.11 -5.38
C GLY A 365 -3.43 14.27 -4.47
N SER A 366 -3.18 15.48 -4.97
CA SER A 366 -3.56 16.76 -4.37
C SER A 366 -4.18 17.69 -5.42
N TYR A 367 -4.94 18.66 -4.99
CA TYR A 367 -5.66 19.57 -5.89
C TYR A 367 -5.41 21.03 -5.51
N ASP A 368 -5.18 21.87 -6.49
CA ASP A 368 -5.18 23.32 -6.36
C ASP A 368 -6.46 23.87 -7.03
N SER A 369 -7.44 24.21 -6.23
CA SER A 369 -8.75 24.73 -6.72
C SER A 369 -8.63 26.07 -7.43
N LYS A 370 -7.60 26.89 -7.11
CA LYS A 370 -7.35 28.19 -7.77
C LYS A 370 -6.76 28.03 -9.15
N LEU A 371 -5.88 27.05 -9.34
CA LEU A 371 -5.29 26.70 -10.63
C LEU A 371 -6.16 25.71 -11.42
N ASN A 372 -7.12 25.07 -10.77
CA ASN A 372 -7.91 23.95 -11.29
C ASN A 372 -7.01 22.82 -11.81
N LEU A 373 -6.01 22.43 -11.03
CA LEU A 373 -5.05 21.37 -11.37
C LEU A 373 -5.02 20.28 -10.30
N TYR A 374 -5.21 19.05 -10.73
CA TYR A 374 -5.02 17.86 -9.91
C TYR A 374 -3.63 17.26 -10.17
N TYR A 375 -2.84 17.10 -9.11
CA TYR A 375 -1.48 16.61 -9.18
C TYR A 375 -1.40 15.21 -8.59
N PHE A 376 -0.75 14.30 -9.29
CA PHE A 376 -0.53 12.95 -8.79
C PHE A 376 0.79 12.38 -9.30
N GLY A 377 1.25 11.30 -8.63
CA GLY A 377 2.44 10.56 -9.02
C GLY A 377 2.10 9.31 -9.80
N THR A 378 2.95 8.96 -10.74
CA THR A 378 2.95 7.67 -11.41
C THR A 378 4.11 6.82 -10.92
N ALA A 379 3.86 5.52 -10.76
CA ALA A 379 4.88 4.54 -10.42
C ALA A 379 5.85 4.29 -11.59
N GLN A 380 6.87 3.51 -11.34
CA GLN A 380 7.90 3.13 -12.31
C GLN A 380 7.36 2.29 -13.47
N ALA A 381 8.20 2.16 -14.52
CA ALA A 381 7.96 1.20 -15.60
C ALA A 381 8.13 -0.24 -15.09
N LYS A 382 7.34 -1.17 -15.63
CA LYS A 382 7.35 -2.59 -15.24
C LYS A 382 7.50 -3.49 -16.47
N PRO A 383 8.20 -4.60 -16.33
CA PRO A 383 9.03 -5.08 -15.20
C PRO A 383 10.06 -4.05 -14.70
N TRP A 384 10.49 -4.11 -13.44
CA TRP A 384 11.36 -3.10 -12.82
C TRP A 384 12.67 -2.89 -13.57
N VAL A 385 13.42 -3.99 -13.83
CA VAL A 385 14.69 -3.88 -14.53
C VAL A 385 14.45 -3.63 -16.02
N ALA A 386 15.09 -2.61 -16.58
CA ALA A 386 14.88 -2.19 -17.95
C ALA A 386 15.13 -3.33 -18.97
N ALA A 387 16.20 -4.11 -18.79
CA ALA A 387 16.50 -5.27 -19.61
C ALA A 387 15.40 -6.35 -19.56
N SER A 388 14.75 -6.55 -18.41
CA SER A 388 13.64 -7.50 -18.23
C SER A 388 12.41 -7.12 -19.05
N ARG A 389 12.20 -5.83 -19.32
CA ARG A 389 11.13 -5.32 -20.20
C ARG A 389 11.59 -5.08 -21.63
N GLY A 390 12.83 -5.47 -22.00
CA GLY A 390 13.41 -5.33 -23.33
C GLY A 390 13.75 -3.88 -23.69
N MET A 391 14.13 -3.09 -22.71
CA MET A 391 14.54 -1.69 -22.81
C MET A 391 15.89 -1.51 -22.13
N THR A 392 16.39 -0.27 -22.12
CA THR A 392 17.59 0.13 -21.39
C THR A 392 17.26 1.25 -20.42
N ALA A 393 18.15 1.52 -19.47
CA ALA A 393 18.00 2.66 -18.55
C ALA A 393 18.13 4.03 -19.26
N ALA A 394 18.43 4.08 -20.55
CA ALA A 394 18.40 5.30 -21.37
C ALA A 394 16.99 5.61 -21.93
N ASP A 395 16.08 4.63 -21.91
CA ASP A 395 14.74 4.75 -22.48
C ASP A 395 13.78 5.27 -21.42
N ALA A 396 13.26 6.47 -21.59
CA ALA A 396 12.55 7.22 -20.55
C ALA A 396 11.24 6.58 -20.07
N ALA A 397 10.55 5.81 -20.92
CA ALA A 397 9.26 5.16 -20.62
C ALA A 397 8.20 6.12 -20.05
N LEU A 398 7.93 7.25 -20.75
CA LEU A 398 6.94 8.24 -20.30
C LEU A 398 5.51 7.65 -20.27
N TYR A 399 4.67 7.96 -19.29
CA TYR A 399 4.84 8.95 -18.22
C TYR A 399 5.11 8.28 -16.84
N THR A 400 5.87 7.20 -16.81
CA THR A 400 6.25 6.57 -15.54
C THR A 400 7.17 7.50 -14.73
N ASN A 401 7.23 7.31 -13.41
CA ASN A 401 8.05 8.11 -12.48
C ASN A 401 7.90 9.63 -12.63
N SER A 402 6.67 10.07 -12.82
CA SER A 402 6.37 11.47 -13.12
C SER A 402 5.42 12.09 -12.12
N THR A 403 5.50 13.39 -11.96
CA THR A 403 4.37 14.20 -11.53
C THR A 403 3.58 14.60 -12.76
N LEU A 404 2.28 14.29 -12.75
CA LEU A 404 1.33 14.73 -13.76
C LEU A 404 0.37 15.75 -13.16
N ALA A 405 0.05 16.79 -13.93
CA ALA A 405 -0.99 17.76 -13.58
C ALA A 405 -2.11 17.72 -14.61
N LEU A 406 -3.31 17.41 -14.17
CA LEU A 406 -4.51 17.31 -15.02
C LEU A 406 -5.51 18.41 -14.69
N ASP A 407 -6.24 18.87 -15.69
CA ASP A 407 -7.54 19.50 -15.47
C ASP A 407 -8.53 18.40 -15.02
N PRO A 408 -9.05 18.43 -13.79
CA PRO A 408 -9.88 17.35 -13.27
C PRO A 408 -11.26 17.24 -13.94
N ARG A 409 -11.72 18.28 -14.64
CA ARG A 409 -13.02 18.26 -15.33
C ARG A 409 -12.94 17.55 -16.67
N THR A 410 -11.77 17.59 -17.33
CA THR A 410 -11.59 17.07 -18.69
C THR A 410 -10.61 15.89 -18.76
N GLY A 411 -9.82 15.67 -17.72
CA GLY A 411 -8.72 14.71 -17.69
C GLY A 411 -7.52 15.11 -18.55
N LYS A 412 -7.55 16.33 -19.13
CA LYS A 412 -6.47 16.77 -20.03
C LYS A 412 -5.19 17.03 -19.26
N LEU A 413 -4.10 16.38 -19.69
CA LEU A 413 -2.77 16.65 -19.18
C LEU A 413 -2.35 18.08 -19.54
N GLN A 414 -2.03 18.87 -18.50
CA GLN A 414 -1.56 20.26 -18.65
C GLN A 414 -0.03 20.31 -18.69
N TRP A 415 0.60 19.56 -17.81
CA TRP A 415 2.06 19.41 -17.80
C TRP A 415 2.45 18.12 -17.08
N HIS A 416 3.68 17.67 -17.31
CA HIS A 416 4.34 16.61 -16.58
C HIS A 416 5.79 16.94 -16.28
N PHE A 417 6.34 16.32 -15.26
CA PHE A 417 7.77 16.32 -14.96
C PHE A 417 8.18 14.89 -14.58
N GLN A 418 9.07 14.30 -15.36
CA GLN A 418 9.60 12.97 -15.07
C GLN A 418 10.83 13.11 -14.15
N HIS A 419 10.72 12.57 -12.94
CA HIS A 419 11.75 12.69 -11.89
C HIS A 419 12.97 11.80 -12.18
N VAL A 420 12.71 10.55 -12.55
CA VAL A 420 13.74 9.52 -12.74
C VAL A 420 13.49 8.82 -14.09
N PRO A 421 13.96 9.42 -15.22
CA PRO A 421 13.82 8.79 -16.54
C PRO A 421 14.58 7.45 -16.62
N GLY A 422 14.01 6.46 -17.30
CA GLY A 422 14.66 5.17 -17.54
C GLY A 422 14.87 4.33 -16.27
N GLU A 423 14.06 4.57 -15.24
CA GLU A 423 14.15 3.87 -13.96
C GLU A 423 14.19 2.34 -14.14
N THR A 424 15.08 1.67 -13.38
CA THR A 424 15.42 0.26 -13.57
C THR A 424 15.64 -0.51 -12.25
N LEU A 425 15.22 0.05 -11.10
CA LEU A 425 15.54 -0.46 -9.76
C LEU A 425 14.36 -0.43 -8.79
N ASP A 426 13.13 -0.15 -9.26
CA ASP A 426 11.95 0.11 -8.43
C ASP A 426 12.07 1.38 -7.54
N MET A 427 12.73 2.42 -8.05
CA MET A 427 12.93 3.71 -7.36
C MET A 427 11.84 4.72 -7.75
N GLU A 428 10.60 4.35 -7.51
CA GLU A 428 9.45 5.15 -7.93
C GLU A 428 9.26 6.45 -7.13
N THR A 429 8.59 7.41 -7.77
CA THR A 429 8.17 8.69 -7.19
C THR A 429 6.65 8.84 -7.18
N GLY A 430 5.93 7.73 -7.04
CA GLY A 430 4.46 7.66 -7.09
C GLY A 430 3.72 8.16 -5.84
N PHE A 431 4.40 8.82 -4.89
CA PHE A 431 3.90 9.15 -3.56
C PHE A 431 3.13 10.48 -3.50
N GLU A 432 2.99 11.07 -2.31
CA GLU A 432 2.24 12.30 -2.11
C GLU A 432 2.79 13.48 -2.89
N ARG A 433 1.92 14.42 -3.19
CA ARG A 433 2.23 15.74 -3.74
C ARG A 433 1.81 16.80 -2.73
N VAL A 434 2.80 17.40 -2.05
CA VAL A 434 2.55 18.43 -1.05
C VAL A 434 2.61 19.80 -1.72
N LEU A 435 1.48 20.51 -1.70
CA LEU A 435 1.39 21.85 -2.31
C LEU A 435 1.71 22.90 -1.24
N VAL A 436 2.68 23.76 -1.54
CA VAL A 436 3.15 24.80 -0.60
C VAL A 436 3.27 26.14 -1.33
N ASP A 437 2.75 27.19 -0.69
CA ASP A 437 2.95 28.57 -1.13
C ASP A 437 4.03 29.23 -0.27
N ILE A 438 4.98 29.89 -0.91
CA ILE A 438 6.00 30.72 -0.25
C ILE A 438 5.96 32.13 -0.89
N GLY A 439 5.30 33.05 -0.21
CA GLY A 439 4.99 34.35 -0.81
C GLY A 439 4.13 34.19 -2.06
N PRO A 440 4.54 34.72 -3.22
CA PRO A 440 3.81 34.59 -4.47
C PRO A 440 4.03 33.23 -5.16
N ASP A 441 5.08 32.51 -4.78
CA ASP A 441 5.51 31.30 -5.46
C ASP A 441 4.71 30.07 -5.03
N LYS A 442 4.38 29.24 -6.00
CA LYS A 442 3.54 28.07 -5.84
C LYS A 442 4.33 26.80 -6.15
N PHE A 443 4.55 25.97 -5.13
CA PHE A 443 5.36 24.77 -5.28
C PHE A 443 4.57 23.48 -5.09
N VAL A 444 5.01 22.43 -5.75
CA VAL A 444 4.70 21.05 -5.43
C VAL A 444 6.00 20.34 -5.03
N LEU A 445 5.95 19.67 -3.87
CA LEU A 445 7.04 18.87 -3.34
C LEU A 445 6.66 17.39 -3.36
N THR A 446 7.66 16.54 -3.63
CA THR A 446 7.54 15.08 -3.51
C THR A 446 8.90 14.45 -3.26
N VAL A 447 8.90 13.25 -2.67
CA VAL A 447 10.11 12.45 -2.46
C VAL A 447 9.90 11.08 -3.06
N GLY A 448 10.92 10.55 -3.75
CA GLY A 448 10.91 9.20 -4.29
C GLY A 448 11.56 8.17 -3.38
N LYS A 449 11.50 6.90 -3.77
CA LYS A 449 12.27 5.82 -3.11
C LYS A 449 13.77 6.08 -3.19
N ASP A 450 14.21 6.80 -4.20
CA ASP A 450 15.60 7.29 -4.36
C ASP A 450 16.07 8.27 -3.28
N GLY A 451 15.15 8.76 -2.44
CA GLY A 451 15.44 9.72 -1.38
C GLY A 451 15.69 11.14 -1.89
N LEU A 452 15.31 11.47 -3.12
CA LEU A 452 15.43 12.82 -3.65
C LEU A 452 14.15 13.62 -3.35
N LEU A 453 14.30 14.75 -2.68
CA LEU A 453 13.24 15.73 -2.47
C LEU A 453 13.20 16.70 -3.63
N TRP A 454 12.15 16.63 -4.41
CA TRP A 454 11.89 17.45 -5.58
C TRP A 454 10.99 18.63 -5.25
N LYS A 455 11.32 19.79 -5.80
CA LYS A 455 10.54 21.02 -5.73
C LYS A 455 10.32 21.55 -7.13
N LEU A 456 9.05 21.63 -7.56
CA LEU A 456 8.66 22.14 -8.88
C LEU A 456 7.72 23.34 -8.71
N ASP A 457 7.71 24.22 -9.70
CA ASP A 457 6.65 25.22 -9.86
C ASP A 457 5.37 24.48 -10.28
N ARG A 458 4.35 24.46 -9.42
CA ARG A 458 3.14 23.68 -9.67
C ARG A 458 2.22 24.27 -10.73
N GLN A 459 2.45 25.51 -11.17
CA GLN A 459 1.67 26.14 -12.23
C GLN A 459 2.01 25.56 -13.61
N ASN A 460 3.26 25.13 -13.81
CA ASN A 460 3.78 24.79 -15.14
C ASN A 460 4.74 23.59 -15.16
N GLY A 461 5.01 22.97 -14.01
CA GLY A 461 5.91 21.83 -13.88
C GLY A 461 7.39 22.12 -14.01
N LYS A 462 7.81 23.39 -14.05
CA LYS A 462 9.23 23.75 -14.15
C LYS A 462 9.98 23.29 -12.90
N PHE A 463 11.16 22.73 -13.13
CA PHE A 463 12.09 22.38 -12.08
C PHE A 463 12.55 23.64 -11.31
N VAL A 464 12.56 23.55 -9.99
CA VAL A 464 13.03 24.61 -9.09
C VAL A 464 14.26 24.17 -8.31
N ALA A 465 14.19 23.00 -7.65
CA ALA A 465 15.29 22.49 -6.87
C ALA A 465 15.14 20.99 -6.59
N VAL A 466 16.25 20.35 -6.26
CA VAL A 466 16.31 18.97 -5.75
C VAL A 466 17.33 18.88 -4.63
N ALA A 467 17.05 18.05 -3.61
CA ALA A 467 17.98 17.76 -2.53
C ALA A 467 17.99 16.28 -2.17
N GLU A 468 19.17 15.76 -1.87
CA GLU A 468 19.35 14.43 -1.31
C GLU A 468 18.96 14.45 0.18
N THR A 469 18.01 13.60 0.57
CA THR A 469 17.53 13.51 1.97
C THR A 469 18.28 12.47 2.79
N LEU A 470 18.89 11.51 2.10
CA LEU A 470 19.81 10.50 2.67
C LEU A 470 20.97 10.25 1.70
N TYR A 471 21.87 9.36 2.15
CA TYR A 471 22.88 8.81 1.25
C TYR A 471 22.24 8.05 0.09
N GLN A 472 22.71 8.35 -1.13
CA GLN A 472 22.37 7.61 -2.33
C GLN A 472 23.63 7.31 -3.16
N ASN A 473 23.61 6.19 -3.87
CA ASN A 473 24.64 5.83 -4.83
C ASN A 473 24.05 5.29 -6.15
N ILE A 474 22.79 5.65 -6.44
CA ILE A 474 22.10 5.34 -7.69
C ILE A 474 22.63 6.23 -8.81
N PHE A 475 22.71 7.53 -8.52
CA PHE A 475 23.14 8.54 -9.48
C PHE A 475 24.59 8.94 -9.23
N LYS A 476 25.39 8.95 -10.30
CA LYS A 476 26.76 9.49 -10.27
C LYS A 476 26.78 11.01 -10.27
N SER A 477 25.73 11.66 -10.74
CA SER A 477 25.56 13.10 -10.68
C SER A 477 24.09 13.52 -10.78
N ILE A 478 23.77 14.62 -10.14
CA ILE A 478 22.49 15.32 -10.22
C ILE A 478 22.77 16.74 -10.66
N ASP A 479 22.18 17.18 -11.76
CA ASP A 479 22.26 18.56 -12.22
C ASP A 479 21.26 19.43 -11.46
N HIS A 480 21.72 20.17 -10.49
CA HIS A 480 20.90 21.04 -9.64
C HIS A 480 20.31 22.26 -10.37
N SER A 481 20.67 22.49 -11.64
CA SER A 481 20.06 23.56 -12.45
C SER A 481 18.86 23.09 -13.27
N THR A 482 18.80 21.78 -13.58
CA THR A 482 17.76 21.21 -14.44
C THR A 482 16.99 20.06 -13.79
N GLY A 483 17.50 19.50 -12.70
CA GLY A 483 16.99 18.29 -12.07
C GLY A 483 17.35 17.00 -12.83
N ARG A 484 18.21 17.05 -13.84
CA ARG A 484 18.61 15.85 -14.58
C ARG A 484 19.50 14.97 -13.72
N VAL A 485 19.17 13.68 -13.68
CA VAL A 485 19.96 12.65 -13.01
C VAL A 485 20.75 11.83 -14.01
N ALA A 486 21.95 11.39 -13.63
CA ALA A 486 22.78 10.48 -14.41
C ALA A 486 23.09 9.24 -13.57
N TYR A 487 22.62 8.09 -14.02
CA TYR A 487 22.88 6.80 -13.34
C TYR A 487 24.37 6.45 -13.36
N ARG A 488 24.77 5.62 -12.40
CA ARG A 488 26.06 4.93 -12.44
C ARG A 488 26.16 4.05 -13.70
N ASP A 489 27.38 3.87 -14.19
CA ASP A 489 27.62 3.16 -15.44
C ASP A 489 27.29 1.65 -15.36
N ASP A 490 27.43 1.04 -14.19
CA ASP A 490 27.01 -0.34 -13.96
C ASP A 490 25.49 -0.52 -14.04
N ILE A 491 24.72 0.43 -13.50
CA ILE A 491 23.24 0.45 -13.58
C ILE A 491 22.79 0.62 -15.04
N MET A 492 23.44 1.55 -15.78
CA MET A 492 23.13 1.80 -17.17
C MET A 492 23.37 0.58 -18.08
N LYS A 493 24.30 -0.30 -17.70
CA LYS A 493 24.71 -1.47 -18.47
C LYS A 493 24.06 -2.77 -18.00
N ALA A 494 23.39 -2.76 -16.82
CA ALA A 494 22.84 -3.96 -16.21
C ALA A 494 21.81 -4.65 -17.12
N GLY A 495 22.07 -5.91 -17.42
CA GLY A 495 21.22 -6.80 -18.16
C GLY A 495 20.37 -7.70 -17.26
N VAL A 496 19.74 -8.70 -17.90
CA VAL A 496 19.13 -9.83 -17.18
C VAL A 496 20.23 -10.65 -16.53
N ASP A 497 20.01 -11.10 -15.27
CA ASP A 497 20.92 -11.81 -14.40
C ASP A 497 22.12 -11.00 -13.87
N ASP A 498 22.29 -9.76 -14.29
CA ASP A 498 23.27 -8.86 -13.67
C ASP A 498 22.74 -8.35 -12.33
N LYS A 499 23.63 -8.32 -11.34
CA LYS A 499 23.37 -7.83 -9.99
C LYS A 499 23.96 -6.43 -9.80
N VAL A 500 23.13 -5.51 -9.30
CA VAL A 500 23.57 -4.18 -8.87
C VAL A 500 23.21 -3.95 -7.40
N SER A 501 24.11 -3.27 -6.68
CA SER A 501 23.90 -2.91 -5.26
C SER A 501 23.76 -1.41 -5.14
N VAL A 502 22.62 -0.96 -4.59
CA VAL A 502 22.27 0.45 -4.50
C VAL A 502 21.69 0.84 -3.14
N CYS A 503 21.82 2.10 -2.82
CA CYS A 503 21.16 2.79 -1.71
C CYS A 503 20.46 4.04 -2.27
N PRO A 504 19.25 4.35 -1.84
CA PRO A 504 18.35 3.57 -0.98
C PRO A 504 17.81 2.29 -1.64
N SER A 505 16.97 1.55 -0.92
CA SER A 505 16.37 0.28 -1.36
C SER A 505 15.06 0.47 -2.12
N ILE A 506 14.47 -0.63 -2.61
CA ILE A 506 13.09 -0.69 -3.13
C ILE A 506 12.03 -0.40 -2.04
N TYR A 507 12.36 -0.58 -0.75
CA TYR A 507 11.53 -0.09 0.35
C TYR A 507 11.67 1.43 0.53
N GLY A 508 12.66 1.99 -0.11
CA GLY A 508 12.89 3.41 -0.29
C GLY A 508 13.80 4.05 0.74
N GLY A 509 14.24 5.22 0.36
CA GLY A 509 14.52 6.32 1.26
C GLY A 509 13.20 6.88 1.77
N HIS A 510 12.21 7.03 0.89
CA HIS A 510 10.84 7.37 1.22
C HIS A 510 9.88 6.36 0.57
N ASN A 511 8.67 6.22 1.10
CA ASN A 511 7.64 5.35 0.57
C ASN A 511 6.24 5.96 0.86
N TRP A 512 5.19 5.13 0.98
CA TRP A 512 3.82 5.54 1.24
C TRP A 512 3.59 6.28 2.59
N GLN A 513 4.56 6.23 3.50
CA GLN A 513 4.54 6.96 4.78
C GLN A 513 4.69 8.47 4.53
N ALA A 514 3.61 9.11 4.11
CA ALA A 514 3.63 10.48 3.61
C ALA A 514 4.22 11.49 4.62
N SER A 515 4.90 12.49 4.08
CA SER A 515 5.39 13.65 4.81
C SER A 515 4.24 14.55 5.28
N ALA A 516 4.52 15.46 6.22
CA ALA A 516 3.59 16.50 6.64
C ALA A 516 4.29 17.86 6.69
N TYR A 517 3.60 18.88 6.22
CA TYR A 517 4.12 20.27 6.23
C TYR A 517 3.55 21.04 7.43
N ASP A 518 4.41 21.77 8.12
CA ASP A 518 3.99 22.72 9.17
C ASP A 518 4.07 24.14 8.65
N PRO A 519 2.93 24.80 8.39
CA PRO A 519 2.90 26.16 7.83
C PRO A 519 3.55 27.22 8.71
N ALA A 520 3.53 27.03 10.03
CA ALA A 520 4.05 28.02 10.99
C ALA A 520 5.58 28.08 11.02
N SER A 521 6.25 26.94 10.78
CA SER A 521 7.71 26.86 10.75
C SER A 521 8.30 26.70 9.34
N HIS A 522 7.47 26.50 8.33
CA HIS A 522 7.84 26.16 6.95
C HIS A 522 8.67 24.87 6.85
N LEU A 523 8.42 23.90 7.74
CA LEU A 523 9.13 22.63 7.78
C LEU A 523 8.27 21.49 7.18
N LEU A 524 8.90 20.70 6.33
CA LEU A 524 8.38 19.42 5.86
C LEU A 524 8.94 18.31 6.76
N VAL A 525 8.08 17.67 7.55
CA VAL A 525 8.45 16.53 8.39
C VAL A 525 8.35 15.26 7.56
N LEU A 526 9.49 14.65 7.29
CA LEU A 526 9.67 13.59 6.30
C LEU A 526 10.17 12.30 6.96
N PRO A 527 9.36 11.22 6.99
CA PRO A 527 9.82 9.89 7.39
C PRO A 527 10.65 9.24 6.28
N LEU A 528 11.77 8.65 6.67
CA LEU A 528 12.76 8.07 5.77
C LEU A 528 13.25 6.70 6.31
N HIS A 529 13.65 5.81 5.39
CA HIS A 529 14.20 4.51 5.69
C HIS A 529 15.66 4.40 5.23
N GLN A 530 16.55 3.98 6.12
CA GLN A 530 17.98 3.84 5.86
C GLN A 530 18.31 2.38 5.47
N LEU A 531 17.86 2.00 4.28
CA LEU A 531 18.01 0.65 3.72
C LEU A 531 18.64 0.74 2.33
N CYS A 532 19.34 -0.32 1.95
CA CYS A 532 19.93 -0.53 0.62
C CYS A 532 19.39 -1.85 0.02
N VAL A 533 19.65 -2.08 -1.25
CA VAL A 533 19.20 -3.29 -1.96
C VAL A 533 20.25 -3.80 -2.93
N ASP A 534 20.36 -5.12 -2.98
CA ASP A 534 20.94 -5.85 -4.09
C ASP A 534 19.81 -6.24 -5.04
N MET A 535 19.82 -5.75 -6.26
CA MET A 535 18.82 -6.03 -7.29
C MET A 535 19.45 -6.87 -8.41
N THR A 536 18.79 -7.96 -8.79
CA THR A 536 19.17 -8.77 -9.95
C THR A 536 18.01 -8.81 -10.93
N GLY A 537 18.26 -8.43 -12.18
CA GLY A 537 17.26 -8.54 -13.26
C GLY A 537 16.85 -10.00 -13.51
N ARG A 538 15.58 -10.24 -13.83
CA ARG A 538 15.06 -11.56 -14.20
C ARG A 538 14.25 -11.49 -15.47
N ALA A 539 14.43 -12.48 -16.32
CA ALA A 539 13.63 -12.61 -17.53
C ALA A 539 12.15 -12.79 -17.18
N VAL A 540 11.29 -12.15 -17.94
CA VAL A 540 9.83 -12.33 -17.86
C VAL A 540 9.29 -12.77 -19.22
N GLU A 541 8.15 -13.45 -19.20
CA GLU A 541 7.43 -13.77 -20.43
C GLU A 541 6.83 -12.49 -21.03
N ARG A 542 7.22 -12.16 -22.26
CA ARG A 542 6.82 -10.93 -22.96
C ARG A 542 5.63 -11.18 -23.87
N LYS A 543 4.46 -11.33 -23.26
CA LYS A 543 3.16 -11.41 -23.95
C LYS A 543 2.05 -10.78 -23.11
N ALA A 544 0.95 -10.40 -23.75
CA ALA A 544 -0.23 -9.89 -23.04
C ALA A 544 -0.71 -10.88 -21.96
N GLY A 545 -1.00 -10.38 -20.76
CA GLY A 545 -1.42 -11.17 -19.59
C GLY A 545 -0.27 -11.74 -18.76
N ALA A 546 0.97 -11.80 -19.30
CA ALA A 546 2.19 -12.11 -18.57
C ALA A 546 2.87 -10.82 -18.05
N GLY A 547 4.15 -10.87 -17.73
CA GLY A 547 4.91 -9.76 -17.13
C GLY A 547 5.32 -10.11 -15.72
N GLY A 548 5.13 -9.20 -14.79
CA GLY A 548 5.55 -9.34 -13.40
C GLY A 548 6.61 -8.29 -13.01
N PHE A 549 7.29 -8.50 -11.89
CA PHE A 549 8.25 -7.51 -11.38
C PHE A 549 9.59 -7.53 -12.13
N GLY A 550 10.02 -8.66 -12.66
CA GLY A 550 11.24 -8.80 -13.47
C GLY A 550 12.53 -8.51 -12.72
N GLY A 551 12.51 -8.69 -11.41
CA GLY A 551 13.66 -8.49 -10.53
C GLY A 551 13.60 -9.38 -9.30
N GLU A 552 14.77 -9.67 -8.75
CA GLU A 552 14.96 -10.32 -7.46
C GLU A 552 15.76 -9.37 -6.58
N SER A 553 15.34 -9.21 -5.32
CA SER A 553 15.91 -8.21 -4.44
C SER A 553 16.29 -8.77 -3.07
N THR A 554 17.41 -8.31 -2.52
CA THR A 554 17.80 -8.54 -1.13
C THR A 554 18.04 -7.19 -0.46
N ILE A 555 17.20 -6.85 0.53
CA ILE A 555 17.29 -5.59 1.27
C ILE A 555 18.24 -5.77 2.46
N HIS A 556 19.05 -4.76 2.75
CA HIS A 556 19.96 -4.73 3.88
C HIS A 556 20.10 -3.31 4.45
N PRO A 557 20.61 -3.16 5.71
CA PRO A 557 20.83 -1.84 6.30
C PRO A 557 21.80 -0.98 5.48
N MET A 558 21.56 0.32 5.47
CA MET A 558 22.45 1.30 4.81
C MET A 558 23.78 1.40 5.55
N PRO A 559 24.91 1.37 4.85
CA PRO A 559 26.24 1.51 5.47
C PRO A 559 26.39 2.81 6.27
N GLY A 560 27.09 2.75 7.39
CA GLY A 560 27.37 3.90 8.26
C GLY A 560 26.17 4.38 9.10
N THR A 561 25.12 3.59 9.19
CA THR A 561 23.94 3.90 10.02
C THR A 561 23.88 3.11 11.34
N ASP A 562 24.84 2.22 11.58
CA ASP A 562 24.92 1.37 12.78
C ASP A 562 23.60 0.63 13.08
N GLY A 563 22.89 0.21 12.00
CA GLY A 563 21.63 -0.47 12.09
C GLY A 563 20.41 0.41 12.44
N MET A 564 20.57 1.72 12.49
CA MET A 564 19.47 2.66 12.63
C MET A 564 18.70 2.76 11.31
N LEU A 565 17.53 2.14 11.23
CA LEU A 565 16.76 2.02 9.99
C LEU A 565 15.75 3.14 9.78
N GLY A 566 15.27 3.75 10.87
CA GLY A 566 14.31 4.85 10.83
C GLY A 566 15.01 6.21 10.93
N ARG A 567 14.65 7.14 10.04
CA ARG A 567 15.05 8.55 10.11
C ARG A 567 13.84 9.45 9.91
N LEU A 568 13.67 10.44 10.77
CA LEU A 568 12.69 11.50 10.64
C LEU A 568 13.46 12.82 10.47
N SER A 569 13.21 13.52 9.38
CA SER A 569 13.88 14.81 9.11
C SER A 569 12.85 15.91 8.97
N ALA A 570 13.09 17.07 9.58
CA ALA A 570 12.33 18.27 9.28
C ALA A 570 13.16 19.16 8.34
N ILE A 571 12.64 19.36 7.14
CA ILE A 571 13.32 20.02 6.05
C ILE A 571 12.67 21.39 5.81
N ASP A 572 13.47 22.44 5.82
CA ASP A 572 13.05 23.79 5.46
C ASP A 572 12.72 23.82 3.95
N VAL A 573 11.46 24.09 3.61
CA VAL A 573 10.97 24.00 2.21
C VAL A 573 11.50 25.14 1.31
N ALA A 574 12.01 26.24 1.88
CA ALA A 574 12.62 27.30 1.09
C ALA A 574 14.02 26.90 0.61
N THR A 575 14.81 26.30 1.50
CA THR A 575 16.22 25.97 1.27
C THR A 575 16.47 24.49 0.94
N LEU A 576 15.51 23.62 1.16
CA LEU A 576 15.58 22.15 1.11
C LEU A 576 16.66 21.57 2.05
N LYS A 577 17.07 22.30 3.08
CA LYS A 577 18.05 21.83 4.06
C LYS A 577 17.37 21.30 5.32
N PRO A 578 17.89 20.22 5.93
CA PRO A 578 17.36 19.72 7.19
C PRO A 578 17.64 20.71 8.33
N ARG A 579 16.63 21.02 9.11
CA ARG A 579 16.74 21.79 10.36
C ARG A 579 17.13 20.88 11.52
N TRP A 580 16.56 19.69 11.53
CA TRP A 580 16.91 18.61 12.45
C TRP A 580 16.62 17.25 11.82
N SER A 581 17.27 16.23 12.36
CA SER A 581 17.01 14.84 12.04
C SER A 581 17.07 14.00 13.31
N HIS A 582 16.16 13.04 13.41
CA HIS A 582 16.11 12.02 14.46
C HIS A 582 16.28 10.64 13.83
N THR A 583 17.24 9.86 14.31
CA THR A 583 17.50 8.49 13.86
C THR A 583 17.22 7.51 14.97
N GLN A 584 16.68 6.34 14.61
CA GLN A 584 16.36 5.27 15.56
C GLN A 584 16.44 3.90 14.90
N ARG A 585 16.52 2.83 15.74
CA ARG A 585 16.55 1.44 15.25
C ARG A 585 15.28 1.07 14.48
N ALA A 586 14.13 1.40 15.01
CA ALA A 586 12.83 1.08 14.43
C ALA A 586 12.50 2.00 13.24
N MET A 587 12.06 1.43 12.12
CA MET A 587 11.54 2.19 11.00
C MET A 587 10.26 2.94 11.39
N PHE A 588 10.04 4.12 10.80
CA PHE A 588 8.75 4.81 10.91
C PHE A 588 7.73 4.15 9.98
N MET A 589 6.55 3.81 10.52
CA MET A 589 5.56 2.98 9.84
C MET A 589 4.23 3.67 9.57
N THR A 590 4.08 4.95 9.96
CA THR A 590 2.94 5.78 9.58
C THR A 590 3.38 7.00 8.79
N SER A 591 2.44 7.69 8.14
CA SER A 591 2.68 9.05 7.72
C SER A 591 2.92 9.96 8.92
N ALA A 592 3.56 11.10 8.69
CA ALA A 592 3.59 12.20 9.65
C ALA A 592 2.25 12.96 9.65
N LEU A 593 1.89 13.54 10.80
CA LEU A 593 0.77 14.45 11.00
C LEU A 593 1.29 15.67 11.76
N THR A 594 1.15 16.88 11.22
CA THR A 594 1.50 18.11 11.93
C THR A 594 0.26 18.85 12.41
N THR A 595 0.38 19.61 13.53
CA THR A 595 -0.75 20.31 14.12
C THR A 595 -0.41 21.74 14.52
N GLY A 596 -1.42 22.61 14.60
CA GLY A 596 -1.31 23.97 15.10
C GLY A 596 -0.76 24.07 16.55
N GLY A 597 -0.73 22.95 17.27
CA GLY A 597 -0.06 22.84 18.57
C GLY A 597 1.46 22.72 18.51
N GLY A 598 2.07 22.80 17.33
CA GLY A 598 3.52 22.67 17.12
C GLY A 598 4.05 21.25 17.27
N LEU A 599 3.21 20.25 17.05
CA LEU A 599 3.52 18.84 17.20
C LEU A 599 3.53 18.12 15.84
N ALA A 600 4.44 17.14 15.72
CA ALA A 600 4.40 16.14 14.66
C ALA A 600 4.18 14.75 15.26
N PHE A 601 3.09 14.07 14.87
CA PHE A 601 2.77 12.71 15.33
C PHE A 601 3.22 11.69 14.28
N ILE A 602 3.83 10.59 14.75
CA ILE A 602 4.27 9.50 13.89
C ILE A 602 4.42 8.20 14.68
N GLY A 603 4.20 7.07 14.03
CA GLY A 603 4.34 5.74 14.62
C GLY A 603 5.51 4.96 14.04
N ASP A 604 6.08 4.05 14.84
CA ASP A 604 7.22 3.22 14.45
C ASP A 604 6.98 1.71 14.59
N LEU A 605 7.91 0.94 14.05
CA LEU A 605 7.87 -0.53 14.01
C LEU A 605 7.91 -1.16 15.41
N ASP A 606 8.57 -0.51 16.40
CA ASP A 606 8.60 -0.99 17.78
C ASP A 606 7.34 -0.61 18.56
N ARG A 607 6.27 -0.33 17.83
CA ARG A 607 4.92 -0.09 18.36
C ARG A 607 4.76 1.23 19.11
N TYR A 608 5.73 2.14 19.01
CA TYR A 608 5.56 3.47 19.60
C TYR A 608 4.81 4.39 18.65
N PHE A 609 3.85 5.11 19.24
CA PHE A 609 3.27 6.31 18.65
C PHE A 609 3.82 7.50 19.40
N LYS A 610 4.41 8.45 18.69
CA LYS A 610 5.23 9.53 19.25
C LYS A 610 4.72 10.89 18.81
N ALA A 611 4.89 11.90 19.67
CA ALA A 611 4.78 13.31 19.33
C ALA A 611 6.15 13.96 19.43
N PHE A 612 6.55 14.61 18.35
CA PHE A 612 7.76 15.42 18.28
C PHE A 612 7.39 16.91 18.32
N ASP A 613 8.17 17.72 19.00
CA ASP A 613 8.16 19.17 18.83
C ASP A 613 8.72 19.49 17.43
N VAL A 614 7.90 20.10 16.58
CA VAL A 614 8.24 20.35 15.15
C VAL A 614 9.47 21.22 14.99
N LYS A 615 9.69 22.18 15.91
CA LYS A 615 10.82 23.14 15.82
C LYS A 615 12.15 22.52 16.23
N THR A 616 12.13 21.60 17.19
CA THR A 616 13.35 21.08 17.84
C THR A 616 13.67 19.63 17.51
N GLY A 617 12.71 18.85 17.02
CA GLY A 617 12.85 17.41 16.80
C GLY A 617 12.91 16.57 18.08
N LYS A 618 12.59 17.16 19.25
CA LYS A 618 12.54 16.43 20.51
C LYS A 618 11.25 15.62 20.62
N VAL A 619 11.34 14.37 21.07
CA VAL A 619 10.18 13.58 21.49
C VAL A 619 9.64 14.19 22.77
N VAL A 620 8.40 14.69 22.73
CA VAL A 620 7.73 15.33 23.88
C VAL A 620 6.64 14.44 24.49
N TRP A 621 6.23 13.40 23.79
CA TRP A 621 5.34 12.36 24.27
C TRP A 621 5.49 11.09 23.45
N GLN A 622 5.25 9.94 24.05
CA GLN A 622 5.15 8.66 23.36
C GLN A 622 4.37 7.64 24.16
N THR A 623 3.74 6.71 23.47
CA THR A 623 3.08 5.53 24.06
C THR A 623 3.33 4.30 23.19
N ARG A 624 3.36 3.10 23.83
CA ARG A 624 3.53 1.83 23.10
C ARG A 624 2.16 1.19 22.92
N LEU A 625 1.83 0.83 21.67
CA LEU A 625 0.55 0.24 21.28
C LEU A 625 0.63 -1.28 21.25
N GLY A 626 -0.51 -1.94 21.03
CA GLY A 626 -0.60 -3.40 20.96
C GLY A 626 0.12 -3.99 19.76
N SER A 627 0.12 -3.30 18.62
CA SER A 627 0.82 -3.66 17.37
C SER A 627 1.45 -2.41 16.76
N ALA A 628 2.29 -2.57 15.72
CA ALA A 628 2.92 -1.44 15.08
C ALA A 628 1.87 -0.51 14.46
N PRO A 629 1.93 0.82 14.75
CA PRO A 629 1.12 1.82 14.06
C PRO A 629 1.36 1.73 12.56
N HIS A 630 0.28 1.88 11.78
CA HIS A 630 0.34 1.74 10.33
C HIS A 630 -0.76 2.59 9.69
N GLY A 631 -0.50 3.27 8.59
CA GLY A 631 -1.48 4.16 7.95
C GLY A 631 -1.25 5.63 8.20
N TYR A 632 -2.32 6.39 8.23
CA TYR A 632 -2.28 7.85 8.23
C TYR A 632 -2.96 8.39 9.50
N PRO A 633 -2.19 8.80 10.51
CA PRO A 633 -2.75 9.44 11.70
C PRO A 633 -3.51 10.71 11.33
N VAL A 634 -4.60 10.98 12.05
CA VAL A 634 -5.44 12.16 11.86
C VAL A 634 -5.75 12.84 13.19
N THR A 635 -6.11 14.12 13.15
CA THR A 635 -6.63 14.84 14.32
C THR A 635 -7.91 15.57 13.94
N TYR A 636 -8.84 15.61 14.87
CA TYR A 636 -10.17 16.17 14.69
C TYR A 636 -10.74 16.69 16.01
N ALA A 637 -11.88 17.36 15.97
CA ALA A 637 -12.61 17.73 17.18
C ALA A 637 -14.05 17.18 17.14
N ALA A 638 -14.51 16.68 18.28
CA ALA A 638 -15.88 16.22 18.47
C ALA A 638 -16.29 16.47 19.94
N GLY A 639 -17.56 16.84 20.19
CA GLY A 639 -18.03 17.10 21.55
C GLY A 639 -17.22 18.15 22.33
N GLY A 640 -16.59 19.11 21.61
CA GLY A 640 -15.77 20.16 22.22
C GLY A 640 -14.36 19.74 22.62
N LYS A 641 -13.92 18.51 22.30
CA LYS A 641 -12.58 17.97 22.59
C LYS A 641 -11.80 17.71 21.30
N GLN A 642 -10.48 17.89 21.37
CA GLN A 642 -9.58 17.48 20.29
C GLN A 642 -9.12 16.02 20.50
N TYR A 643 -9.07 15.25 19.41
CA TYR A 643 -8.65 13.86 19.36
C TYR A 643 -7.51 13.64 18.38
N ILE A 644 -6.69 12.61 18.65
CA ILE A 644 -5.69 12.07 17.72
C ILE A 644 -6.02 10.60 17.49
N ALA A 645 -6.16 10.18 16.24
CA ALA A 645 -6.45 8.79 15.88
C ALA A 645 -5.28 8.17 15.09
N VAL A 646 -4.97 6.90 15.39
CA VAL A 646 -3.96 6.11 14.68
C VAL A 646 -4.37 4.65 14.60
N ALA A 647 -4.25 4.06 13.40
CA ALA A 647 -4.48 2.64 13.19
C ALA A 647 -3.22 1.81 13.44
N THR A 648 -3.40 0.52 13.75
CA THR A 648 -2.34 -0.49 13.86
C THR A 648 -2.67 -1.70 13.00
N GLY A 649 -1.65 -2.49 12.64
CA GLY A 649 -1.82 -3.74 11.91
C GLY A 649 -1.07 -3.73 10.57
N MET A 650 0.04 -4.46 10.53
CA MET A 650 0.99 -4.47 9.43
C MET A 650 0.58 -5.41 8.28
N GLY A 651 -0.24 -6.43 8.55
CA GLY A 651 -0.56 -7.44 7.56
C GLY A 651 0.71 -8.06 6.96
N VAL A 652 0.75 -8.13 5.65
CA VAL A 652 1.88 -8.71 4.90
C VAL A 652 3.18 -7.93 5.01
N PHE A 653 3.14 -6.63 5.29
CA PHE A 653 4.35 -5.83 5.48
C PHE A 653 5.18 -6.29 6.67
N LYS A 654 4.58 -7.04 7.60
CA LYS A 654 5.29 -7.68 8.70
C LYS A 654 6.42 -8.61 8.24
N LEU A 655 6.26 -9.31 7.11
CA LEU A 655 7.31 -10.20 6.60
C LEU A 655 8.57 -9.44 6.21
N MET A 656 8.40 -8.34 5.47
CA MET A 656 9.51 -7.49 5.03
C MET A 656 10.24 -6.88 6.24
N THR A 657 9.48 -6.34 7.19
CA THR A 657 10.06 -5.68 8.36
C THR A 657 10.71 -6.65 9.34
N ALA A 658 10.19 -7.88 9.46
CA ALA A 658 10.78 -8.91 10.32
C ALA A 658 12.17 -9.35 9.84
N GLN A 659 12.43 -9.33 8.54
CA GLN A 659 13.76 -9.63 7.99
C GLN A 659 14.78 -8.53 8.32
N GLN A 660 14.36 -7.27 8.26
CA GLN A 660 15.23 -6.12 8.49
C GLN A 660 15.39 -5.78 9.97
N SER A 661 14.46 -6.23 10.81
CA SER A 661 14.43 -5.94 12.25
C SER A 661 14.01 -7.17 13.06
N PRO A 662 14.80 -8.27 13.01
CA PRO A 662 14.48 -9.50 13.73
C PRO A 662 14.56 -9.34 15.26
N ASP A 663 15.22 -8.31 15.73
CA ASP A 663 15.35 -7.89 17.12
C ASP A 663 14.11 -7.14 17.64
N ILE A 664 13.22 -6.65 16.76
CA ILE A 664 12.00 -5.96 17.16
C ILE A 664 10.81 -6.94 17.17
N TYR A 665 10.22 -7.11 18.34
CA TYR A 665 9.05 -7.98 18.49
C TYR A 665 7.83 -7.41 17.75
N GLN A 666 7.30 -8.19 16.84
CA GLN A 666 6.08 -7.86 16.08
C GLN A 666 4.97 -8.89 16.42
N PRO A 667 3.95 -8.52 17.21
CA PRO A 667 2.89 -9.43 17.60
C PRO A 667 2.06 -9.92 16.40
N ASN A 668 1.44 -11.08 16.54
CA ASN A 668 0.40 -11.56 15.62
C ASN A 668 -0.94 -10.98 16.10
N GLY A 669 -1.64 -10.25 15.23
CA GLY A 669 -2.88 -9.55 15.57
C GLY A 669 -2.64 -8.15 16.17
N GLY A 670 -3.64 -7.61 16.86
CA GLY A 670 -3.60 -6.27 17.42
C GLY A 670 -3.95 -5.19 16.39
N ASN A 671 -4.78 -5.53 15.39
CA ASN A 671 -5.31 -4.58 14.42
C ASN A 671 -6.39 -3.74 15.12
N MET A 672 -6.06 -2.49 15.41
CA MET A 672 -6.88 -1.57 16.20
C MET A 672 -6.83 -0.18 15.62
N LEU A 673 -7.88 0.59 15.81
CA LEU A 673 -7.84 2.04 15.80
C LEU A 673 -7.75 2.52 17.24
N TYR A 674 -6.75 3.32 17.57
CA TYR A 674 -6.57 3.98 18.86
C TYR A 674 -6.89 5.46 18.74
N VAL A 675 -7.67 5.99 19.67
CA VAL A 675 -8.03 7.41 19.70
C VAL A 675 -7.68 7.98 21.07
N PHE A 676 -6.94 9.07 21.03
CA PHE A 676 -6.41 9.75 22.22
C PHE A 676 -7.07 11.11 22.41
N GLU A 677 -7.27 11.52 23.67
CA GLU A 677 -7.74 12.84 24.09
C GLU A 677 -6.88 13.38 25.24
N LEU A 678 -7.00 14.65 25.55
CA LEU A 678 -6.40 15.19 26.80
C LEU A 678 -7.17 14.69 28.03
N ALA A 679 -6.44 14.27 29.06
CA ALA A 679 -7.03 14.07 30.38
C ALA A 679 -7.54 15.43 30.92
N GLU A 680 -8.66 15.39 31.61
CA GLU A 680 -9.27 16.54 32.30
C GLU A 680 -8.35 17.10 33.39
#